data_b68d7458072ff36c88ad90420e28e4c0
#
_entry.id   b68d7458072ff36c88ad90420e28e4c0
#
_cell.length_a   1.000
_cell.length_b   1.000
_cell.length_c   1.000
_cell.angle_alpha   90.00
_cell.angle_beta   90.00
_cell.angle_gamma   90.00
#
_symmetry.space_group_name_H-M   'P 1'
#
loop_
_entity.id
_entity.type
_entity.pdbx_description
1 polymer ?
#
loop_
_entity_poly.entity_id
_entity_poly.type
_entity_poly.pdbx_seq_one_letter_code
_entity_poly.pdbx_strand_id
1 'polypeptide(L)'
;MHRLIITAMLAFAAIAASAQTVIEGTVADAQGKHVEAYVSVAPKGTGNILVFADTDAKGHYRLEFTTEADSVTVSASGLAIGSHTKQVANRSQRLDFCVKEQAMQLKEVTVRAQKIRQNGDTLSYLVGAYQQQGDRVIGDVLKHMPGIEVADNGGIKYNGKTIKKFYVEEMDLLQGRYGLATNNINASDVATVQVLEHHQPVKMLQDKELSDDVAINLKLKNSAKGTVAINTMLGGGAQQAGGWHIGKRPLTDSQAAIGQSPLWTAEVVGMYFAKRRQNMTLYKGNNTGDDVSKELTQHYSSVNSVSLYPFCPTGALMPNGSGLPQKRTFDNHSQILTMNHLEKPNKDTELGLNIAYYNDRIRREGSSVGDQFVSNDSRLLASEAMTSETKLNNLNIQGRYNRNAPNGFVANVLKVDTHWNSDRVDGLLASERTGANPANYGNNRVRQHFDRPQLSVSNTFNTIRNIGKNTFDLHFSAGYAHRPNTLTVGVDSLLQGTSTAYTQDVNSHHIAASFNTSYAIRVGQRFRFSYGVSATANLHGIVTDLDGFTPPAEHAQLSNDLWYNTYCVALAQTYKYETPNFYIGLGVPLELYTQTLDDKIRNDQHGYTHLLFFPSLSANWSISRDLWLNAGANYSKTVGDPGGIYSGYIMSNYRAFQRSYVEQLRPRNAMVSVRFKLL
;
A
#
# COMPACT_ATOMS: atom_id res chain seq x y z
N MET A 1 45.60 30.37 -23.83
CA MET A 1 45.00 29.07 -23.60
C MET A 1 43.63 29.15 -22.90
N HIS A 2 43.38 30.00 -21.90
CA HIS A 2 42.08 30.08 -21.19
C HIS A 2 40.89 30.54 -22.01
N ARG A 3 41.10 31.40 -23.05
CA ARG A 3 40.00 31.88 -23.93
C ARG A 3 39.52 30.82 -24.96
N LEU A 4 40.38 29.90 -25.37
CA LEU A 4 40.06 28.85 -26.31
C LEU A 4 39.25 27.70 -25.65
N ILE A 5 39.48 27.46 -24.35
CA ILE A 5 38.74 26.45 -23.58
C ILE A 5 37.33 26.90 -23.25
N ILE A 6 37.13 28.21 -23.00
CA ILE A 6 35.80 28.79 -22.75
C ILE A 6 34.94 28.79 -24.03
N THR A 7 35.53 29.04 -25.19
CA THR A 7 34.82 29.01 -26.46
C THR A 7 34.48 27.58 -26.89
N ALA A 8 35.33 26.62 -26.61
CA ALA A 8 35.04 25.19 -26.81
C ALA A 8 33.97 24.64 -25.87
N MET A 9 33.93 25.09 -24.60
CA MET A 9 32.85 24.73 -23.67
C MET A 9 31.51 25.36 -24.02
N LEU A 10 31.48 26.56 -24.52
CA LEU A 10 30.26 27.23 -25.03
C LEU A 10 29.74 26.60 -26.34
N ALA A 11 30.62 26.10 -27.19
CA ALA A 11 30.22 25.37 -28.40
C ALA A 11 29.70 23.95 -28.10
N PHE A 12 30.15 23.30 -27.02
CA PHE A 12 29.65 21.98 -26.59
C PHE A 12 28.33 22.05 -25.82
N ALA A 13 28.01 23.21 -25.21
CA ALA A 13 26.73 23.42 -24.53
C ALA A 13 25.56 23.69 -25.48
N ALA A 14 25.82 23.91 -26.76
CA ALA A 14 24.78 24.20 -27.77
C ALA A 14 24.24 22.94 -28.48
N ILE A 15 24.72 21.74 -28.21
CA ILE A 15 24.39 20.52 -28.99
C ILE A 15 23.42 19.56 -28.29
N ALA A 16 22.80 19.91 -27.15
CA ALA A 16 21.88 19.00 -26.46
C ALA A 16 20.58 19.65 -26.02
N ALA A 17 20.03 20.59 -26.77
CA ALA A 17 18.62 20.92 -26.65
C ALA A 17 17.88 20.15 -27.75
N SER A 18 17.46 18.92 -27.48
CA SER A 18 16.40 18.28 -28.27
C SER A 18 15.15 19.13 -28.07
N ALA A 19 14.95 20.08 -28.98
CA ALA A 19 13.80 20.98 -28.95
C ALA A 19 12.53 20.13 -29.10
N GLN A 20 11.74 20.05 -28.04
CA GLN A 20 10.43 19.39 -28.09
C GLN A 20 9.56 20.14 -29.11
N THR A 21 9.12 19.45 -30.15
CA THR A 21 8.23 20.00 -31.17
C THR A 21 6.80 19.97 -30.64
N VAL A 22 6.12 21.12 -30.78
CA VAL A 22 4.71 21.25 -30.41
C VAL A 22 3.90 21.54 -31.69
N ILE A 23 2.94 20.69 -32.02
CA ILE A 23 1.96 20.94 -33.06
C ILE A 23 0.58 21.04 -32.42
N GLU A 24 -0.06 22.19 -32.62
CA GLU A 24 -1.40 22.44 -32.08
C GLU A 24 -2.30 23.00 -33.19
N GLY A 25 -3.60 22.84 -33.05
CA GLY A 25 -4.54 23.34 -34.06
C GLY A 25 -5.97 22.93 -33.74
N THR A 26 -6.83 23.10 -34.74
CA THR A 26 -8.25 22.76 -34.64
C THR A 26 -8.65 21.80 -35.76
N VAL A 27 -9.63 20.94 -35.43
CA VAL A 27 -10.30 20.09 -36.42
C VAL A 27 -11.75 20.59 -36.55
N ALA A 28 -12.11 21.05 -37.74
CA ALA A 28 -13.43 21.58 -38.06
C ALA A 28 -13.93 21.11 -39.42
N ASP A 29 -15.23 21.12 -39.65
CA ASP A 29 -15.80 20.88 -40.97
C ASP A 29 -15.70 22.12 -41.90
N ALA A 30 -16.18 22.02 -43.13
CA ALA A 30 -16.18 23.11 -44.12
C ALA A 30 -17.06 24.31 -43.71
N GLN A 31 -17.95 24.15 -42.75
CA GLN A 31 -18.85 25.16 -42.19
C GLN A 31 -18.28 25.77 -40.88
N GLY A 32 -17.11 25.33 -40.44
CA GLY A 32 -16.45 25.80 -39.23
C GLY A 32 -16.97 25.15 -37.94
N LYS A 33 -17.81 24.12 -38.04
CA LYS A 33 -18.28 23.35 -36.88
C LYS A 33 -17.15 22.42 -36.40
N HIS A 34 -16.91 22.42 -35.10
CA HIS A 34 -15.88 21.61 -34.50
C HIS A 34 -16.24 20.12 -34.56
N VAL A 35 -15.24 19.29 -34.83
CA VAL A 35 -15.40 17.84 -34.99
C VAL A 35 -14.50 17.10 -34.04
N GLU A 36 -15.07 16.13 -33.33
CA GLU A 36 -14.30 15.21 -32.49
C GLU A 36 -13.43 14.31 -33.36
N ALA A 37 -12.10 14.37 -33.16
CA ALA A 37 -11.14 13.63 -33.92
C ALA A 37 -9.92 13.20 -33.06
N TYR A 38 -9.29 12.12 -33.48
CA TYR A 38 -7.98 11.70 -33.01
C TYR A 38 -6.91 12.29 -33.93
N VAL A 39 -5.99 13.07 -33.37
CA VAL A 39 -4.89 13.61 -34.15
C VAL A 39 -3.60 12.93 -33.71
N SER A 40 -2.88 12.35 -34.67
CA SER A 40 -1.64 11.61 -34.41
C SER A 40 -0.50 12.17 -35.27
N VAL A 41 0.75 12.02 -34.81
CA VAL A 41 1.95 12.37 -35.55
C VAL A 41 2.88 11.17 -35.66
N ALA A 42 3.43 10.99 -36.86
CA ALA A 42 4.43 9.95 -37.17
C ALA A 42 5.57 10.56 -38.00
N PRO A 43 6.81 10.02 -37.96
CA PRO A 43 7.86 10.37 -38.86
C PRO A 43 7.44 10.05 -40.29
N LYS A 44 7.90 10.85 -41.26
CA LYS A 44 7.59 10.63 -42.67
C LYS A 44 7.98 9.25 -43.14
N GLY A 45 7.05 8.54 -43.78
CA GLY A 45 7.29 7.20 -44.35
C GLY A 45 7.33 6.06 -43.39
N THR A 46 7.06 6.30 -42.09
CA THR A 46 6.93 5.24 -41.06
C THR A 46 5.48 5.19 -40.59
N GLY A 47 4.99 3.99 -40.27
CA GLY A 47 3.68 3.81 -39.63
C GLY A 47 3.70 4.03 -38.12
N ASN A 48 4.87 4.35 -37.52
CA ASN A 48 5.04 4.47 -36.10
C ASN A 48 4.58 5.83 -35.58
N ILE A 49 3.46 5.86 -34.87
CA ILE A 49 2.95 7.09 -34.28
C ILE A 49 3.78 7.46 -33.06
N LEU A 50 4.32 8.69 -33.03
CA LEU A 50 5.11 9.23 -31.94
C LEU A 50 4.22 9.65 -30.77
N VAL A 51 3.14 10.38 -31.07
CA VAL A 51 2.16 10.84 -30.09
C VAL A 51 0.81 11.01 -30.76
N PHE A 52 -0.26 10.97 -30.00
CA PHE A 52 -1.60 11.32 -30.45
C PHE A 52 -2.34 12.11 -29.36
N ALA A 53 -3.35 12.85 -29.74
CA ALA A 53 -4.24 13.57 -28.86
C ALA A 53 -5.68 13.55 -29.40
N ASP A 54 -6.64 13.56 -28.49
CA ASP A 54 -8.04 13.81 -28.84
C ASP A 54 -8.28 15.31 -28.94
N THR A 55 -9.20 15.72 -29.81
CA THR A 55 -9.68 17.09 -29.81
C THR A 55 -10.57 17.34 -28.60
N ASP A 56 -10.50 18.56 -28.04
CA ASP A 56 -11.44 19.01 -27.00
C ASP A 56 -12.83 19.32 -27.60
N ALA A 57 -13.79 19.71 -26.77
CA ALA A 57 -15.15 20.08 -27.21
C ALA A 57 -15.20 21.28 -28.20
N LYS A 58 -14.10 22.01 -28.35
CA LYS A 58 -13.92 23.10 -29.32
C LYS A 58 -13.06 22.69 -30.52
N GLY A 59 -12.80 21.38 -30.65
CA GLY A 59 -12.01 20.85 -31.75
C GLY A 59 -10.51 21.12 -31.63
N HIS A 60 -9.99 21.65 -30.52
CA HIS A 60 -8.57 21.93 -30.37
C HIS A 60 -7.80 20.66 -30.01
N TYR A 61 -6.59 20.53 -30.55
CA TYR A 61 -5.63 19.48 -30.21
C TYR A 61 -4.24 20.06 -29.99
N ARG A 62 -3.39 19.33 -29.25
CA ARG A 62 -1.99 19.66 -29.00
C ARG A 62 -1.16 18.39 -28.89
N LEU A 63 -0.13 18.31 -29.75
CA LEU A 63 0.82 17.19 -29.82
C LEU A 63 2.20 17.69 -29.40
N GLU A 64 2.82 17.04 -28.42
CA GLU A 64 4.18 17.35 -27.98
C GLU A 64 5.05 16.10 -28.20
N PHE A 65 6.09 16.20 -28.99
CA PHE A 65 6.94 15.06 -29.34
C PHE A 65 8.38 15.50 -29.64
N THR A 66 9.28 14.52 -29.68
CA THR A 66 10.67 14.72 -30.12
C THR A 66 11.00 13.65 -31.14
N THR A 67 11.55 14.05 -32.27
CA THR A 67 12.02 13.15 -33.34
C THR A 67 13.17 13.81 -34.10
N GLU A 68 14.08 12.99 -34.63
CA GLU A 68 15.18 13.43 -35.48
C GLU A 68 14.78 13.58 -36.97
N ALA A 69 13.55 13.20 -37.31
CA ALA A 69 13.08 13.30 -38.69
C ALA A 69 12.85 14.76 -39.08
N ASP A 70 13.30 15.18 -40.26
CA ASP A 70 13.11 16.55 -40.81
C ASP A 70 11.64 16.90 -41.04
N SER A 71 10.79 15.93 -41.27
CA SER A 71 9.36 16.11 -41.48
C SER A 71 8.52 14.99 -40.82
N VAL A 72 7.33 15.37 -40.43
CA VAL A 72 6.36 14.48 -39.78
C VAL A 72 5.04 14.47 -40.55
N THR A 73 4.34 13.36 -40.43
CA THR A 73 3.01 13.19 -40.97
C THR A 73 2.01 13.33 -39.82
N VAL A 74 1.12 14.29 -39.87
CA VAL A 74 0.05 14.50 -38.90
C VAL A 74 -1.25 14.03 -39.54
N SER A 75 -1.98 13.16 -38.82
CA SER A 75 -3.22 12.55 -39.30
C SER A 75 -4.35 12.83 -38.32
N ALA A 76 -5.44 13.42 -38.80
CA ALA A 76 -6.69 13.55 -38.09
C ALA A 76 -7.65 12.47 -38.56
N SER A 77 -8.22 11.71 -37.63
CA SER A 77 -9.17 10.62 -37.94
C SER A 77 -10.30 10.55 -36.88
N GLY A 78 -11.46 10.07 -37.28
CA GLY A 78 -12.61 9.93 -36.38
C GLY A 78 -13.74 9.13 -37.01
N LEU A 79 -14.75 8.77 -36.21
CA LEU A 79 -15.88 7.96 -36.68
C LEU A 79 -16.71 8.61 -37.78
N ALA A 80 -16.76 9.95 -37.81
CA ALA A 80 -17.56 10.72 -38.77
C ALA A 80 -16.72 11.36 -39.91
N ILE A 81 -15.38 11.21 -39.94
CA ILE A 81 -14.51 11.98 -40.82
C ILE A 81 -13.44 11.12 -41.49
N GLY A 82 -13.36 9.97 -41.59
CA GLY A 82 -12.25 9.24 -42.22
C GLY A 82 -10.86 9.73 -41.78
N SER A 83 -9.82 9.39 -42.49
CA SER A 83 -8.44 9.81 -42.16
C SER A 83 -7.99 10.95 -43.10
N HIS A 84 -7.65 12.08 -42.50
CA HIS A 84 -7.07 13.24 -43.19
C HIS A 84 -5.63 13.45 -42.76
N THR A 85 -4.70 13.42 -43.71
CA THR A 85 -3.27 13.41 -43.43
C THR A 85 -2.60 14.64 -44.02
N LYS A 86 -1.74 15.30 -43.25
CA LYS A 86 -0.87 16.41 -43.74
C LYS A 86 0.58 16.12 -43.36
N GLN A 87 1.48 16.41 -44.30
CA GLN A 87 2.90 16.30 -44.06
C GLN A 87 3.47 17.70 -43.79
N VAL A 88 4.18 17.86 -42.68
CA VAL A 88 4.73 19.13 -42.22
C VAL A 88 6.16 19.01 -41.76
N ALA A 89 6.93 20.11 -41.80
CA ALA A 89 8.28 20.14 -41.22
C ALA A 89 8.26 19.93 -39.73
N ASN A 90 9.28 19.28 -39.18
CA ASN A 90 9.46 19.02 -37.76
C ASN A 90 9.83 20.30 -37.01
N ARG A 91 8.87 21.18 -36.81
CA ARG A 91 9.00 22.42 -36.02
C ARG A 91 7.68 22.73 -35.32
N SER A 92 7.74 23.44 -34.22
CA SER A 92 6.55 23.92 -33.53
C SER A 92 5.73 24.84 -34.41
N GLN A 93 4.47 24.50 -34.64
CA GLN A 93 3.58 25.21 -35.57
C GLN A 93 2.11 24.91 -35.26
N ARG A 94 1.25 25.80 -35.77
CA ARG A 94 -0.19 25.57 -35.79
C ARG A 94 -0.58 24.84 -37.06
N LEU A 95 -1.42 23.81 -36.96
CA LEU A 95 -1.89 23.01 -38.06
C LEU A 95 -3.38 22.71 -37.92
N ASP A 96 -4.22 23.44 -38.65
CA ASP A 96 -5.67 23.24 -38.62
C ASP A 96 -6.09 22.20 -39.67
N PHE A 97 -7.06 21.34 -39.35
CA PHE A 97 -7.68 20.39 -40.27
C PHE A 97 -9.09 20.83 -40.61
N CYS A 98 -9.36 20.99 -41.92
CA CYS A 98 -10.70 21.10 -42.46
C CYS A 98 -11.10 19.72 -42.98
N VAL A 99 -12.09 19.08 -42.33
CA VAL A 99 -12.52 17.72 -42.62
C VAL A 99 -13.94 17.72 -43.19
N LYS A 100 -14.26 16.77 -44.04
CA LYS A 100 -15.64 16.58 -44.53
C LYS A 100 -16.30 15.46 -43.72
N GLU A 101 -17.49 15.73 -43.22
CA GLU A 101 -18.35 14.63 -42.72
C GLU A 101 -18.67 13.75 -43.93
N GLN A 102 -18.19 12.52 -43.91
CA GLN A 102 -18.63 11.48 -44.83
C GLN A 102 -19.68 10.64 -44.11
N ALA A 103 -20.92 10.73 -44.60
CA ALA A 103 -21.90 9.71 -44.27
C ALA A 103 -21.34 8.35 -44.73
N MET A 104 -20.89 7.54 -43.82
CA MET A 104 -20.23 6.28 -44.11
C MET A 104 -21.27 5.28 -44.63
N GLN A 105 -21.32 5.07 -45.93
CA GLN A 105 -21.75 3.77 -46.44
C GLN A 105 -20.67 2.76 -46.00
N LEU A 106 -21.05 1.89 -45.10
CA LEU A 106 -20.20 0.82 -44.52
C LEU A 106 -19.65 -0.08 -45.63
N LYS A 107 -18.50 0.28 -46.19
CA LYS A 107 -17.52 -0.68 -46.69
C LYS A 107 -16.53 -0.88 -45.53
N GLU A 108 -16.51 -2.08 -45.03
CA GLU A 108 -15.62 -2.53 -43.96
C GLU A 108 -14.15 -2.24 -44.29
N VAL A 109 -13.67 -1.05 -43.90
CA VAL A 109 -12.24 -0.80 -43.77
C VAL A 109 -11.94 -0.86 -42.29
N THR A 110 -11.47 -2.01 -41.88
CA THR A 110 -10.98 -2.25 -40.54
C THR A 110 -9.71 -1.43 -40.33
N VAL A 111 -9.83 -0.13 -40.05
CA VAL A 111 -8.74 0.60 -39.41
C VAL A 111 -8.66 0.10 -37.99
N ARG A 112 -7.89 -0.96 -37.77
CA ARG A 112 -7.54 -1.44 -36.44
C ARG A 112 -6.60 -0.39 -35.86
N ALA A 113 -7.14 0.58 -35.13
CA ALA A 113 -6.34 1.33 -34.17
C ALA A 113 -5.57 0.30 -33.33
N GLN A 114 -4.26 0.36 -33.30
CA GLN A 114 -3.47 -0.57 -32.51
C GLN A 114 -3.89 -0.41 -31.05
N LYS A 115 -4.53 -1.43 -30.50
CA LYS A 115 -5.00 -1.43 -29.12
C LYS A 115 -3.86 -1.28 -28.13
N ILE A 116 -2.66 -1.75 -28.52
CA ILE A 116 -1.44 -1.70 -27.71
C ILE A 116 -0.34 -1.13 -28.61
N ARG A 117 0.43 -0.19 -28.08
CA ARG A 117 1.63 0.37 -28.72
C ARG A 117 2.80 0.21 -27.77
N GLN A 118 3.92 -0.22 -28.31
CA GLN A 118 5.18 -0.33 -27.57
C GLN A 118 6.16 0.72 -28.07
N ASN A 119 6.77 1.46 -27.15
CA ASN A 119 7.86 2.38 -27.41
C ASN A 119 8.93 2.15 -26.33
N GLY A 120 10.04 1.50 -26.71
CA GLY A 120 11.03 1.03 -25.74
C GLY A 120 10.39 0.14 -24.67
N ASP A 121 10.62 0.48 -23.41
CA ASP A 121 10.09 -0.24 -22.25
C ASP A 121 8.67 0.26 -21.84
N THR A 122 8.01 1.03 -22.68
CA THR A 122 6.66 1.54 -22.41
C THR A 122 5.65 0.88 -23.32
N LEU A 123 4.67 0.15 -22.72
CA LEU A 123 3.48 -0.31 -23.42
C LEU A 123 2.32 0.65 -23.12
N SER A 124 1.67 1.10 -24.18
CA SER A 124 0.52 2.01 -24.08
C SER A 124 -0.75 1.31 -24.55
N TYR A 125 -1.72 1.17 -23.66
CA TYR A 125 -3.04 0.60 -23.91
C TYR A 125 -4.04 1.71 -24.15
N LEU A 126 -4.73 1.70 -25.28
CA LEU A 126 -5.81 2.65 -25.54
C LEU A 126 -7.05 2.23 -24.74
N VAL A 127 -7.48 3.04 -23.78
CA VAL A 127 -8.58 2.70 -22.86
C VAL A 127 -9.87 2.38 -23.59
N GLY A 128 -10.26 3.21 -24.58
CA GLY A 128 -11.47 3.00 -25.36
C GLY A 128 -11.53 1.69 -26.17
N ALA A 129 -10.37 1.02 -26.37
CA ALA A 129 -10.34 -0.28 -27.07
C ALA A 129 -10.62 -1.47 -26.15
N TYR A 130 -10.58 -1.26 -24.83
CA TYR A 130 -10.80 -2.28 -23.79
C TYR A 130 -12.03 -2.01 -22.93
N GLN A 131 -12.57 -0.79 -22.98
CA GLN A 131 -13.76 -0.40 -22.23
C GLN A 131 -14.97 -1.19 -22.71
N GLN A 132 -15.72 -1.80 -21.80
CA GLN A 132 -16.94 -2.55 -22.04
C GLN A 132 -18.16 -1.78 -21.52
N GLN A 133 -19.34 -2.20 -21.97
CA GLN A 133 -20.58 -1.67 -21.44
C GLN A 133 -20.71 -2.03 -19.96
N GLY A 134 -20.85 -1.01 -19.10
CA GLY A 134 -20.90 -1.18 -17.65
C GLY A 134 -19.63 -0.80 -16.90
N ASP A 135 -18.48 -0.65 -17.60
CA ASP A 135 -17.25 -0.17 -16.97
C ASP A 135 -17.41 1.31 -16.58
N ARG A 136 -17.39 1.56 -15.28
CA ARG A 136 -17.57 2.89 -14.71
C ARG A 136 -16.22 3.56 -14.44
N VAL A 137 -15.33 2.82 -13.81
CA VAL A 137 -14.03 3.32 -13.32
C VAL A 137 -12.88 2.65 -14.05
N ILE A 138 -11.70 3.28 -14.01
CA ILE A 138 -10.53 2.75 -14.73
C ILE A 138 -10.13 1.34 -14.24
N GLY A 139 -10.39 1.02 -12.98
CA GLY A 139 -10.14 -0.31 -12.43
C GLY A 139 -10.92 -1.42 -13.13
N ASP A 140 -12.13 -1.14 -13.63
CA ASP A 140 -12.92 -2.10 -14.39
C ASP A 140 -12.25 -2.38 -15.74
N VAL A 141 -11.80 -1.35 -16.43
CA VAL A 141 -11.13 -1.47 -17.74
C VAL A 141 -9.78 -2.16 -17.64
N LEU A 142 -9.02 -1.91 -16.54
CA LEU A 142 -7.72 -2.56 -16.30
C LEU A 142 -7.84 -4.10 -16.26
N LYS A 143 -8.95 -4.65 -15.75
CA LYS A 143 -9.22 -6.10 -15.72
C LYS A 143 -9.32 -6.73 -17.10
N HIS A 144 -9.64 -5.94 -18.14
CA HIS A 144 -9.78 -6.39 -19.52
C HIS A 144 -8.48 -6.22 -20.34
N MET A 145 -7.43 -5.58 -19.78
CA MET A 145 -6.17 -5.34 -20.47
C MET A 145 -5.25 -6.56 -20.36
N PRO A 146 -4.69 -7.06 -21.48
CA PRO A 146 -3.78 -8.20 -21.45
C PRO A 146 -2.57 -7.98 -20.55
N GLY A 147 -2.25 -8.98 -19.74
CA GLY A 147 -1.12 -8.95 -18.82
C GLY A 147 -1.38 -8.19 -17.51
N ILE A 148 -2.50 -7.47 -17.37
CA ILE A 148 -2.87 -6.76 -16.16
C ILE A 148 -3.85 -7.60 -15.35
N GLU A 149 -3.54 -7.80 -14.08
CA GLU A 149 -4.37 -8.46 -13.09
C GLU A 149 -4.72 -7.45 -11.98
N VAL A 150 -6.00 -7.33 -11.64
CA VAL A 150 -6.47 -6.47 -10.54
C VAL A 150 -7.12 -7.35 -9.49
N ALA A 151 -6.54 -7.39 -8.30
CA ALA A 151 -7.06 -8.13 -7.16
C ALA A 151 -8.22 -7.38 -6.48
N ASP A 152 -9.04 -8.08 -5.67
CA ASP A 152 -10.20 -7.51 -4.98
C ASP A 152 -9.84 -6.38 -4.00
N ASN A 153 -8.62 -6.38 -3.48
CA ASN A 153 -8.09 -5.30 -2.63
C ASN A 153 -7.52 -4.11 -3.43
N GLY A 154 -7.71 -4.08 -4.76
CA GLY A 154 -7.18 -3.05 -5.65
C GLY A 154 -5.71 -3.24 -6.04
N GLY A 155 -5.03 -4.30 -5.58
CA GLY A 155 -3.65 -4.60 -5.96
C GLY A 155 -3.53 -4.92 -7.44
N ILE A 156 -2.53 -4.33 -8.11
CA ILE A 156 -2.30 -4.54 -9.54
C ILE A 156 -1.01 -5.31 -9.76
N LYS A 157 -1.09 -6.31 -10.66
CA LYS A 157 0.07 -7.01 -11.19
C LYS A 157 0.11 -6.86 -12.70
N TYR A 158 1.31 -6.90 -13.24
CA TYR A 158 1.55 -6.98 -14.67
C TYR A 158 2.47 -8.18 -14.95
N ASN A 159 2.00 -9.11 -15.78
CA ASN A 159 2.68 -10.39 -16.06
C ASN A 159 3.14 -11.10 -14.77
N GLY A 160 2.27 -11.15 -13.74
CA GLY A 160 2.55 -11.76 -12.44
C GLY A 160 3.42 -10.91 -11.49
N LYS A 161 4.02 -9.80 -11.94
CA LYS A 161 4.81 -8.88 -11.11
C LYS A 161 3.92 -7.78 -10.50
N THR A 162 3.98 -7.60 -9.18
CA THR A 162 3.29 -6.48 -8.51
C THR A 162 3.92 -5.15 -8.92
N ILE A 163 3.08 -4.17 -9.29
CA ILE A 163 3.57 -2.83 -9.65
C ILE A 163 4.18 -2.13 -8.44
N LYS A 164 5.25 -1.36 -8.68
CA LYS A 164 5.99 -0.62 -7.64
C LYS A 164 5.71 0.89 -7.66
N LYS A 165 5.05 1.39 -8.71
CA LYS A 165 4.63 2.78 -8.85
C LYS A 165 3.34 2.89 -9.64
N PHE A 166 2.52 3.87 -9.24
CA PHE A 166 1.28 4.22 -9.92
C PHE A 166 1.21 5.74 -10.06
N TYR A 167 1.15 6.22 -11.28
CA TYR A 167 1.14 7.63 -11.61
C TYR A 167 -0.17 8.05 -12.27
N VAL A 168 -0.55 9.29 -12.06
CA VAL A 168 -1.54 10.00 -12.87
C VAL A 168 -0.82 11.20 -13.46
N GLU A 169 -0.73 11.29 -14.80
CA GLU A 169 0.03 12.34 -15.51
C GLU A 169 1.48 12.48 -14.96
N GLU A 170 2.16 11.33 -14.78
CA GLU A 170 3.55 11.24 -14.31
C GLU A 170 3.78 11.69 -12.85
N MET A 171 2.73 11.90 -12.06
CA MET A 171 2.82 12.30 -10.66
C MET A 171 2.28 11.22 -9.73
N ASP A 172 3.01 10.91 -8.65
CA ASP A 172 2.65 9.91 -7.63
C ASP A 172 1.84 10.57 -6.51
N LEU A 173 0.57 10.93 -6.80
CA LEU A 173 -0.33 11.59 -5.84
C LEU A 173 -0.63 10.69 -4.62
N LEU A 174 -0.86 9.40 -4.86
CA LEU A 174 -1.49 8.49 -3.88
C LEU A 174 -0.50 7.64 -3.08
N GLN A 175 0.77 7.60 -3.49
CA GLN A 175 1.89 6.97 -2.76
C GLN A 175 1.62 5.53 -2.32
N GLY A 176 1.13 4.71 -3.25
CA GLY A 176 0.83 3.29 -3.00
C GLY A 176 -0.61 3.00 -2.66
N ARG A 177 -1.44 3.99 -2.32
CA ARG A 177 -2.90 3.84 -2.15
C ARG A 177 -3.65 4.02 -3.47
N TYR A 178 -3.15 3.41 -4.53
CA TYR A 178 -3.70 3.61 -5.88
C TYR A 178 -5.08 2.96 -6.09
N GLY A 179 -5.57 2.15 -5.16
CA GLY A 179 -6.97 1.74 -5.09
C GLY A 179 -7.92 2.95 -5.13
N LEU A 180 -7.55 4.07 -4.48
CA LEU A 180 -8.29 5.33 -4.59
C LEU A 180 -8.45 5.81 -6.03
N ALA A 181 -7.42 5.70 -6.87
CA ALA A 181 -7.51 6.07 -8.29
C ALA A 181 -8.30 5.04 -9.10
N THR A 182 -7.97 3.76 -8.97
CA THR A 182 -8.59 2.71 -9.78
C THR A 182 -10.08 2.58 -9.55
N ASN A 183 -10.55 2.80 -8.32
CA ASN A 183 -11.95 2.68 -7.95
C ASN A 183 -12.77 3.97 -8.17
N ASN A 184 -12.12 5.11 -8.47
CA ASN A 184 -12.82 6.40 -8.47
C ASN A 184 -12.58 7.27 -9.71
N ILE A 185 -11.48 7.07 -10.48
CA ILE A 185 -11.28 7.79 -11.74
C ILE A 185 -12.18 7.15 -12.80
N ASN A 186 -13.03 7.97 -13.45
CA ASN A 186 -13.90 7.51 -14.51
C ASN A 186 -13.09 6.93 -15.67
N ALA A 187 -13.50 5.79 -16.18
CA ALA A 187 -12.89 5.19 -17.36
C ALA A 187 -12.93 6.14 -18.57
N SER A 188 -14.01 6.93 -18.68
CA SER A 188 -14.19 7.94 -19.75
C SER A 188 -13.18 9.08 -19.71
N ASP A 189 -12.55 9.36 -18.57
CA ASP A 189 -11.59 10.46 -18.41
C ASP A 189 -10.14 10.04 -18.74
N VAL A 190 -9.88 8.73 -18.87
CA VAL A 190 -8.57 8.18 -19.17
C VAL A 190 -8.45 7.89 -20.68
N ALA A 191 -7.41 8.43 -21.31
CA ALA A 191 -7.12 8.17 -22.71
C ALA A 191 -6.29 6.89 -22.88
N THR A 192 -5.24 6.74 -22.06
CA THR A 192 -4.25 5.68 -22.21
C THR A 192 -3.74 5.21 -20.85
N VAL A 193 -3.56 3.91 -20.72
CA VAL A 193 -2.82 3.29 -19.63
C VAL A 193 -1.44 2.92 -20.15
N GLN A 194 -0.40 3.48 -19.54
CA GLN A 194 0.98 3.16 -19.86
C GLN A 194 1.52 2.18 -18.81
N VAL A 195 2.06 1.07 -19.26
CA VAL A 195 2.86 0.15 -18.44
C VAL A 195 4.32 0.44 -18.73
N LEU A 196 5.05 0.84 -17.70
CA LEU A 196 6.47 1.15 -17.74
C LEU A 196 7.22 -0.07 -17.21
N GLU A 197 7.79 -0.86 -18.12
CA GLU A 197 8.66 -1.98 -17.79
C GLU A 197 10.06 -1.46 -17.44
N HIS A 198 10.80 -2.17 -16.61
CA HIS A 198 12.15 -1.78 -16.15
C HIS A 198 12.20 -0.36 -15.56
N HIS A 199 11.14 0.04 -14.86
CA HIS A 199 10.97 1.41 -14.39
C HIS A 199 11.96 1.76 -13.27
N GLN A 200 12.84 2.75 -13.50
CA GLN A 200 13.71 3.33 -12.48
C GLN A 200 13.14 4.70 -12.05
N PRO A 201 12.52 4.80 -10.86
CA PRO A 201 11.86 6.04 -10.43
C PRO A 201 12.85 7.17 -10.10
N VAL A 202 14.11 6.86 -9.78
CA VAL A 202 15.13 7.86 -9.44
C VAL A 202 15.88 8.27 -10.71
N LYS A 203 15.66 9.50 -11.19
CA LYS A 203 16.21 9.99 -12.44
C LYS A 203 17.73 9.84 -12.57
N MET A 204 18.47 10.11 -11.51
CA MET A 204 19.92 9.99 -11.53
C MET A 204 20.45 8.56 -11.62
N LEU A 205 19.61 7.56 -11.45
CA LEU A 205 19.94 6.13 -11.51
C LEU A 205 19.47 5.47 -12.81
N GLN A 206 18.68 6.15 -13.66
CA GLN A 206 18.07 5.56 -14.85
C GLN A 206 19.07 4.91 -15.80
N ASP A 207 20.24 5.55 -16.02
CA ASP A 207 21.30 5.02 -16.88
C ASP A 207 22.36 4.21 -16.13
N LYS A 208 22.18 4.01 -14.83
CA LYS A 208 23.18 3.42 -13.94
C LYS A 208 22.74 2.14 -13.26
N GLU A 209 21.46 1.98 -13.02
CA GLU A 209 20.90 0.82 -12.34
C GLU A 209 19.79 0.20 -13.19
N LEU A 210 19.98 -1.06 -13.52
CA LEU A 210 18.91 -1.85 -14.13
C LEU A 210 17.81 -2.03 -13.07
N SER A 211 16.58 -1.76 -13.45
CA SER A 211 15.41 -2.01 -12.63
C SER A 211 14.55 -3.08 -13.30
N ASP A 212 14.03 -3.99 -12.53
CA ASP A 212 13.03 -4.98 -12.98
C ASP A 212 11.62 -4.61 -12.50
N ASP A 213 11.48 -3.42 -11.95
CA ASP A 213 10.23 -2.90 -11.43
C ASP A 213 9.29 -2.47 -12.56
N VAL A 214 8.00 -2.66 -12.32
CA VAL A 214 6.94 -2.23 -13.22
C VAL A 214 6.15 -1.09 -12.60
N ALA A 215 5.82 -0.08 -13.41
CA ALA A 215 4.93 1.01 -13.01
C ALA A 215 3.77 1.19 -13.98
N ILE A 216 2.68 1.77 -13.49
CA ILE A 216 1.54 2.19 -14.31
C ILE A 216 1.44 3.71 -14.28
N ASN A 217 1.17 4.30 -15.45
CA ASN A 217 0.88 5.72 -15.59
C ASN A 217 -0.43 5.91 -16.35
N LEU A 218 -1.38 6.59 -15.75
CA LEU A 218 -2.62 6.99 -16.41
C LEU A 218 -2.42 8.31 -17.13
N LYS A 219 -2.66 8.33 -18.43
CA LYS A 219 -2.75 9.54 -19.23
C LYS A 219 -4.22 9.91 -19.40
N LEU A 220 -4.58 11.08 -18.93
CA LEU A 220 -5.95 11.58 -18.98
C LEU A 220 -6.24 12.21 -20.36
N LYS A 221 -7.51 12.22 -20.74
CA LYS A 221 -7.99 12.99 -21.87
C LYS A 221 -7.77 14.49 -21.65
N ASN A 222 -7.57 15.24 -22.69
CA ASN A 222 -7.35 16.69 -22.58
C ASN A 222 -8.54 17.41 -21.91
N SER A 223 -9.75 16.93 -22.13
CA SER A 223 -10.96 17.44 -21.47
C SER A 223 -10.99 17.26 -19.97
N ALA A 224 -10.29 16.25 -19.43
CA ALA A 224 -10.22 15.96 -18.01
C ALA A 224 -9.07 16.69 -17.29
N LYS A 225 -8.11 17.26 -18.05
CA LYS A 225 -6.96 17.97 -17.47
C LYS A 225 -7.30 19.39 -17.08
N GLY A 226 -6.96 19.78 -15.85
CA GLY A 226 -7.17 21.13 -15.34
C GLY A 226 -8.64 21.49 -15.05
N THR A 227 -9.52 20.49 -15.08
CA THR A 227 -10.94 20.60 -14.72
C THR A 227 -11.22 19.96 -13.38
N VAL A 228 -12.24 20.47 -12.69
CA VAL A 228 -12.74 19.82 -11.46
C VAL A 228 -13.80 18.81 -11.88
N ALA A 229 -13.56 17.54 -11.56
CA ALA A 229 -14.53 16.47 -11.73
C ALA A 229 -15.11 16.11 -10.35
N ILE A 230 -16.43 15.98 -10.26
CA ILE A 230 -17.13 15.56 -9.03
C ILE A 230 -18.01 14.38 -9.38
N ASN A 231 -17.74 13.24 -8.76
CA ASN A 231 -18.56 12.04 -8.85
C ASN A 231 -19.36 11.88 -7.56
N THR A 232 -20.64 11.64 -7.67
CA THR A 232 -21.52 11.41 -6.52
C THR A 232 -22.35 10.16 -6.75
N MET A 233 -22.41 9.29 -5.75
CA MET A 233 -23.31 8.14 -5.71
C MET A 233 -24.03 8.13 -4.38
N LEU A 234 -25.36 8.07 -4.44
CA LEU A 234 -26.21 7.92 -3.27
C LEU A 234 -27.11 6.70 -3.48
N GLY A 235 -27.18 5.85 -2.48
CA GLY A 235 -28.03 4.68 -2.48
C GLY A 235 -28.80 4.57 -1.17
N GLY A 236 -30.06 4.13 -1.27
CA GLY A 236 -30.91 3.84 -0.13
C GLY A 236 -31.56 2.48 -0.29
N GLY A 237 -31.79 1.79 0.83
CA GLY A 237 -32.43 0.49 0.83
C GLY A 237 -33.12 0.21 2.16
N ALA A 238 -33.80 -0.90 2.22
CA ALA A 238 -34.39 -1.42 3.44
C ALA A 238 -33.93 -2.86 3.65
N GLN A 239 -33.52 -3.16 4.85
CA GLN A 239 -33.30 -4.55 5.28
C GLN A 239 -34.62 -5.06 5.84
N GLN A 240 -35.09 -6.20 5.36
CA GLN A 240 -36.28 -6.84 5.91
C GLN A 240 -35.98 -7.29 7.34
N ALA A 241 -36.67 -6.69 8.30
CA ALA A 241 -36.67 -7.17 9.68
C ALA A 241 -37.27 -8.57 9.70
N GLY A 242 -36.48 -9.56 10.11
CA GLY A 242 -36.90 -10.95 10.13
C GLY A 242 -36.36 -11.72 8.93
N GLY A 243 -35.10 -12.12 9.00
CA GLY A 243 -34.61 -13.24 8.21
C GLY A 243 -35.49 -14.48 8.46
N TRP A 244 -35.59 -15.35 7.49
CA TRP A 244 -36.27 -16.64 7.62
C TRP A 244 -35.67 -17.41 8.80
N HIS A 245 -36.30 -17.32 9.98
CA HIS A 245 -35.96 -18.11 11.14
C HIS A 245 -36.52 -19.53 10.92
N ILE A 246 -35.68 -20.40 10.43
CA ILE A 246 -35.98 -21.84 10.49
C ILE A 246 -35.71 -22.29 11.91
N GLY A 247 -36.71 -22.22 12.75
CA GLY A 247 -36.74 -22.85 14.09
C GLY A 247 -36.23 -22.01 15.23
N LYS A 248 -37.15 -21.62 16.10
CA LYS A 248 -37.03 -21.21 17.52
C LYS A 248 -36.30 -19.92 17.83
N ARG A 249 -37.06 -18.98 18.41
CA ARG A 249 -36.77 -17.76 19.18
C ARG A 249 -35.42 -17.06 18.98
N PRO A 250 -35.43 -15.75 18.73
CA PRO A 250 -34.21 -14.94 18.78
C PRO A 250 -33.51 -15.11 20.13
N LEU A 251 -32.20 -15.32 20.10
CA LEU A 251 -31.38 -15.59 21.27
C LEU A 251 -31.30 -14.41 22.25
N THR A 252 -31.59 -13.18 21.80
CA THR A 252 -31.63 -11.96 22.63
C THR A 252 -32.51 -10.87 22.01
N ASP A 253 -33.07 -9.96 22.82
CA ASP A 253 -33.81 -8.78 22.36
C ASP A 253 -33.00 -7.82 21.44
N SER A 254 -31.69 -7.91 21.46
CA SER A 254 -30.78 -7.17 20.57
C SER A 254 -30.82 -7.62 19.11
N GLN A 255 -31.23 -8.85 18.83
CA GLN A 255 -31.37 -9.37 17.44
C GLN A 255 -32.56 -8.73 16.69
N ALA A 256 -33.60 -8.33 17.41
CA ALA A 256 -34.73 -7.61 16.81
C ALA A 256 -34.37 -6.18 16.37
N ALA A 257 -33.33 -5.58 16.96
CA ALA A 257 -32.91 -4.22 16.66
C ALA A 257 -32.03 -4.10 15.41
N ILE A 258 -31.34 -5.16 15.00
CA ILE A 258 -30.41 -5.14 13.83
C ILE A 258 -31.20 -4.99 12.51
N GLY A 259 -32.43 -5.49 12.45
CA GLY A 259 -33.25 -5.50 11.23
C GLY A 259 -34.02 -4.22 10.91
N GLN A 260 -33.93 -3.16 11.71
CA GLN A 260 -34.79 -1.98 11.57
C GLN A 260 -34.12 -0.71 11.00
N SER A 261 -32.81 -0.73 10.79
CA SER A 261 -32.13 0.46 10.26
C SER A 261 -32.21 0.51 8.72
N PRO A 262 -32.59 1.64 8.13
CA PRO A 262 -32.51 1.80 6.68
C PRO A 262 -31.06 1.64 6.20
N LEU A 263 -30.90 0.92 5.09
CA LEU A 263 -29.60 0.78 4.45
C LEU A 263 -29.31 2.04 3.63
N TRP A 264 -28.04 2.46 3.65
CA TRP A 264 -27.59 3.60 2.89
C TRP A 264 -26.16 3.41 2.39
N THR A 265 -25.84 4.05 1.28
CA THR A 265 -24.48 4.26 0.80
C THR A 265 -24.35 5.66 0.22
N ALA A 266 -23.23 6.32 0.45
CA ALA A 266 -22.92 7.63 -0.08
C ALA A 266 -21.44 7.68 -0.49
N GLU A 267 -21.21 8.18 -1.70
CA GLU A 267 -19.87 8.43 -2.22
C GLU A 267 -19.83 9.83 -2.83
N VAL A 268 -18.83 10.60 -2.49
CA VAL A 268 -18.53 11.90 -3.10
C VAL A 268 -17.04 11.96 -3.35
N VAL A 269 -16.65 12.11 -4.61
CA VAL A 269 -15.26 12.17 -5.02
C VAL A 269 -15.02 13.42 -5.83
N GLY A 270 -14.20 14.33 -5.32
CA GLY A 270 -13.72 15.51 -6.02
C GLY A 270 -12.30 15.29 -6.53
N MET A 271 -12.08 15.55 -7.80
CA MET A 271 -10.79 15.34 -8.46
C MET A 271 -10.38 16.56 -9.26
N TYR A 272 -9.09 16.88 -9.22
CA TYR A 272 -8.47 17.91 -10.03
C TYR A 272 -7.06 17.47 -10.43
N PHE A 273 -6.80 17.34 -11.72
CA PHE A 273 -5.50 16.92 -12.26
C PHE A 273 -4.96 17.94 -13.26
N ALA A 274 -3.97 18.69 -12.84
CA ALA A 274 -3.27 19.64 -13.69
C ALA A 274 -1.76 19.35 -13.71
N LYS A 275 -1.01 19.92 -14.62
CA LYS A 275 0.42 19.68 -14.83
C LYS A 275 1.30 19.91 -13.59
N ARG A 276 0.91 20.81 -12.71
CA ARG A 276 1.69 21.19 -11.51
C ARG A 276 0.96 20.96 -10.18
N ARG A 277 -0.31 20.63 -10.23
CA ARG A 277 -1.13 20.46 -9.04
C ARG A 277 -2.13 19.36 -9.27
N GLN A 278 -2.23 18.46 -8.32
CA GLN A 278 -3.25 17.43 -8.29
C GLN A 278 -3.93 17.40 -6.93
N ASN A 279 -5.21 17.14 -6.94
CA ASN A 279 -5.99 16.93 -5.73
C ASN A 279 -7.01 15.82 -5.98
N MET A 280 -7.16 14.98 -4.96
CA MET A 280 -8.22 13.97 -4.91
C MET A 280 -8.75 13.92 -3.50
N THR A 281 -10.00 14.33 -3.31
CA THR A 281 -10.72 14.29 -2.04
C THR A 281 -11.90 13.36 -2.18
N LEU A 282 -12.05 12.45 -1.24
CA LEU A 282 -13.07 11.40 -1.29
C LEU A 282 -13.73 11.26 0.07
N TYR A 283 -15.06 11.19 0.05
CA TYR A 283 -15.87 10.69 1.14
C TYR A 283 -16.63 9.44 0.66
N LYS A 284 -16.56 8.38 1.43
CA LYS A 284 -17.43 7.20 1.26
C LYS A 284 -17.98 6.78 2.60
N GLY A 285 -19.24 6.38 2.62
CA GLY A 285 -19.87 5.83 3.80
C GLY A 285 -20.97 4.85 3.44
N ASN A 286 -21.17 3.86 4.29
CA ASN A 286 -22.23 2.89 4.14
C ASN A 286 -22.52 2.11 5.43
N ASN A 287 -23.68 1.44 5.44
CA ASN A 287 -24.04 0.40 6.40
C ASN A 287 -24.54 -0.88 5.69
N THR A 288 -23.98 -1.18 4.51
CA THR A 288 -24.45 -2.27 3.61
C THR A 288 -23.55 -3.50 3.64
N GLY A 289 -22.55 -3.55 4.54
CA GLY A 289 -21.58 -4.63 4.61
C GLY A 289 -20.37 -4.44 3.69
N ASP A 290 -20.27 -3.31 2.99
CA ASP A 290 -19.07 -3.00 2.19
C ASP A 290 -17.98 -2.37 3.06
N ASP A 291 -16.77 -2.88 2.92
CA ASP A 291 -15.59 -2.44 3.66
C ASP A 291 -14.88 -1.30 2.91
N VAL A 292 -15.16 -0.06 3.31
CA VAL A 292 -14.54 1.13 2.70
C VAL A 292 -13.06 1.29 3.08
N SER A 293 -12.56 0.56 4.09
CA SER A 293 -11.15 0.63 4.50
C SER A 293 -10.20 0.09 3.42
N LYS A 294 -10.70 -0.72 2.48
CA LYS A 294 -9.95 -1.22 1.33
C LYS A 294 -9.35 -0.10 0.47
N GLU A 295 -10.01 1.06 0.43
CA GLU A 295 -9.50 2.26 -0.26
C GLU A 295 -8.17 2.76 0.33
N LEU A 296 -7.89 2.48 1.60
CA LEU A 296 -6.67 2.88 2.30
C LEU A 296 -5.53 1.86 2.17
N THR A 297 -5.76 0.73 1.50
CA THR A 297 -4.73 -0.31 1.34
C THR A 297 -3.52 0.28 0.61
N GLN A 298 -2.36 0.19 1.28
CA GLN A 298 -1.09 0.63 0.71
C GLN A 298 -0.40 -0.56 0.06
N HIS A 299 -0.26 -0.54 -1.26
CA HIS A 299 0.30 -1.64 -2.04
C HIS A 299 1.82 -1.55 -2.23
N TYR A 300 2.40 -0.35 -2.10
CA TYR A 300 3.84 -0.14 -2.06
C TYR A 300 4.19 1.05 -1.14
N SER A 301 5.42 1.07 -0.63
CA SER A 301 5.98 2.23 0.07
C SER A 301 7.06 2.88 -0.80
N SER A 302 7.08 4.20 -0.85
CA SER A 302 8.10 4.96 -1.57
C SER A 302 9.40 5.10 -0.80
N VAL A 303 9.38 4.83 0.50
CA VAL A 303 10.53 4.91 1.40
C VAL A 303 10.47 3.79 2.44
N ASN A 304 11.63 3.32 2.86
CA ASN A 304 11.75 2.37 3.96
C ASN A 304 11.72 3.16 5.28
N SER A 305 10.62 3.11 6.00
CA SER A 305 10.51 3.69 7.34
C SER A 305 10.84 2.66 8.42
N VAL A 306 11.26 3.14 9.60
CA VAL A 306 11.33 2.27 10.78
C VAL A 306 9.97 1.67 11.08
N SER A 307 10.00 0.43 11.51
CA SER A 307 8.81 -0.31 11.91
C SER A 307 8.52 0.00 13.38
N LEU A 308 7.34 0.52 13.66
CA LEU A 308 6.92 0.91 15.01
C LEU A 308 5.79 0.00 15.47
N TYR A 309 6.13 -0.97 16.30
CA TYR A 309 5.17 -1.93 16.86
C TYR A 309 5.26 -1.95 18.38
N PRO A 310 4.60 -1.01 19.07
CA PRO A 310 4.47 -1.10 20.52
C PRO A 310 3.77 -2.40 20.89
N PHE A 311 4.36 -3.11 21.82
CA PHE A 311 3.86 -4.42 22.23
C PHE A 311 2.52 -4.31 22.98
N CYS A 312 1.56 -5.16 22.67
CA CYS A 312 0.30 -5.28 23.40
C CYS A 312 -0.18 -6.73 23.41
N PRO A 313 0.09 -7.48 24.49
CA PRO A 313 -0.33 -8.87 24.62
C PRO A 313 -1.80 -9.03 25.05
N THR A 314 -2.51 -7.93 25.31
CA THR A 314 -3.85 -7.88 25.88
C THR A 314 -4.90 -7.56 24.83
N GLY A 315 -6.07 -8.16 24.92
CA GLY A 315 -7.20 -7.89 24.04
C GLY A 315 -8.51 -8.48 24.53
N ALA A 316 -9.63 -7.93 24.07
CA ALA A 316 -10.93 -8.55 24.27
C ALA A 316 -11.04 -9.84 23.47
N LEU A 317 -11.60 -10.89 24.06
CA LEU A 317 -11.90 -12.12 23.34
C LEU A 317 -13.15 -11.91 22.50
N MET A 318 -12.98 -11.97 21.17
CA MET A 318 -14.01 -11.71 20.19
C MET A 318 -14.75 -12.99 19.80
N PRO A 319 -16.01 -12.90 19.31
CA PRO A 319 -16.68 -14.04 18.69
C PRO A 319 -15.85 -14.64 17.55
N ASN A 320 -15.86 -15.96 17.42
CA ASN A 320 -15.16 -16.67 16.35
C ASN A 320 -15.67 -16.26 14.97
N GLY A 321 -14.78 -16.22 13.99
CA GLY A 321 -15.14 -15.97 12.60
C GLY A 321 -15.93 -17.14 12.00
N SER A 322 -16.88 -16.83 11.08
CA SER A 322 -17.76 -17.82 10.47
C SER A 322 -17.13 -18.56 9.27
N GLY A 323 -15.97 -18.11 8.76
CA GLY A 323 -15.41 -18.59 7.48
C GLY A 323 -16.19 -18.17 6.23
N LEU A 324 -17.31 -17.46 6.38
CA LEU A 324 -18.08 -16.91 5.27
C LEU A 324 -17.43 -15.63 4.71
N PRO A 325 -17.71 -15.28 3.44
CA PRO A 325 -17.26 -14.00 2.89
C PRO A 325 -17.67 -12.82 3.76
N GLN A 326 -16.76 -11.88 3.97
CA GLN A 326 -16.95 -10.71 4.84
C GLN A 326 -18.25 -9.95 4.57
N LYS A 327 -18.63 -9.76 3.31
CA LYS A 327 -19.87 -9.09 2.91
C LYS A 327 -21.16 -9.74 3.47
N ARG A 328 -21.11 -11.03 3.84
CA ARG A 328 -22.25 -11.74 4.41
C ARG A 328 -22.32 -11.69 5.93
N THR A 329 -21.25 -11.29 6.58
CA THR A 329 -21.11 -11.32 8.05
C THR A 329 -20.75 -9.95 8.63
N PHE A 330 -20.59 -8.95 7.78
CA PHE A 330 -20.10 -7.64 8.17
C PHE A 330 -21.27 -6.69 8.40
N ASP A 331 -21.68 -6.56 9.66
CA ASP A 331 -22.63 -5.54 10.12
C ASP A 331 -21.84 -4.31 10.53
N ASN A 332 -21.79 -3.32 9.65
CA ASN A 332 -20.94 -2.15 9.78
C ASN A 332 -21.70 -0.83 9.68
N HIS A 333 -21.04 0.22 10.11
CA HIS A 333 -21.42 1.61 9.86
C HIS A 333 -20.14 2.40 9.61
N SER A 334 -19.67 2.30 8.36
CA SER A 334 -18.34 2.73 7.95
C SER A 334 -18.36 4.08 7.26
N GLN A 335 -17.34 4.89 7.53
CA GLN A 335 -17.09 6.16 6.85
C GLN A 335 -15.59 6.36 6.64
N ILE A 336 -15.24 6.90 5.49
CA ILE A 336 -13.87 7.30 5.15
C ILE A 336 -13.88 8.70 4.54
N LEU A 337 -12.96 9.53 4.98
CA LEU A 337 -12.65 10.81 4.38
C LEU A 337 -11.17 10.84 4.03
N THR A 338 -10.83 11.08 2.78
CA THR A 338 -9.44 11.27 2.36
C THR A 338 -9.25 12.56 1.61
N MET A 339 -8.11 13.19 1.83
CA MET A 339 -7.62 14.33 1.07
C MET A 339 -6.19 14.03 0.62
N ASN A 340 -5.97 14.01 -0.67
CA ASN A 340 -4.67 13.79 -1.27
C ASN A 340 -4.33 15.01 -2.15
N HIS A 341 -3.25 15.70 -1.82
CA HIS A 341 -2.81 16.89 -2.51
C HIS A 341 -1.34 16.77 -2.92
N LEU A 342 -1.03 17.15 -4.15
CA LEU A 342 0.31 17.17 -4.68
C LEU A 342 0.54 18.48 -5.43
N GLU A 343 1.61 19.17 -5.06
CA GLU A 343 2.10 20.37 -5.73
C GLU A 343 3.47 20.10 -6.33
N LYS A 344 3.69 20.55 -7.56
CA LYS A 344 4.96 20.45 -8.27
C LYS A 344 5.49 21.85 -8.58
N PRO A 345 6.19 22.49 -7.61
CA PRO A 345 6.67 23.87 -7.76
C PRO A 345 7.59 24.06 -8.95
N ASN A 346 8.39 23.05 -9.25
CA ASN A 346 9.26 22.99 -10.43
C ASN A 346 9.33 21.56 -10.99
N LYS A 347 10.03 21.36 -12.11
CA LYS A 347 10.11 20.08 -12.82
C LYS A 347 10.67 18.91 -12.00
N ASP A 348 11.44 19.19 -10.94
CA ASP A 348 12.17 18.19 -10.17
C ASP A 348 11.69 18.06 -8.72
N THR A 349 10.80 18.94 -8.25
CA THR A 349 10.36 18.97 -6.85
C THR A 349 8.86 18.73 -6.76
N GLU A 350 8.48 17.85 -5.83
CA GLU A 350 7.10 17.53 -5.48
C GLU A 350 6.90 17.70 -3.97
N LEU A 351 5.78 18.33 -3.61
CA LEU A 351 5.29 18.46 -2.25
C LEU A 351 3.94 17.75 -2.15
N GLY A 352 3.83 16.79 -1.28
CA GLY A 352 2.62 15.99 -1.11
C GLY A 352 2.07 16.07 0.30
N LEU A 353 0.75 16.10 0.42
CA LEU A 353 0.01 15.98 1.68
C LEU A 353 -1.12 14.97 1.49
N ASN A 354 -1.13 13.93 2.30
CA ASN A 354 -2.19 12.94 2.31
C ASN A 354 -2.77 12.88 3.73
N ILE A 355 -4.08 13.03 3.83
CA ILE A 355 -4.83 12.91 5.08
C ILE A 355 -5.91 11.86 4.85
N ALA A 356 -6.06 10.92 5.77
CA ALA A 356 -7.10 9.93 5.73
C ALA A 356 -7.68 9.73 7.13
N TYR A 357 -8.97 9.87 7.26
CA TYR A 357 -9.73 9.54 8.45
C TYR A 357 -10.70 8.41 8.14
N TYR A 358 -10.67 7.37 8.96
CA TYR A 358 -11.55 6.22 8.87
C TYR A 358 -12.27 6.01 10.18
N ASN A 359 -13.58 5.91 10.12
CA ASN A 359 -14.43 5.57 11.23
C ASN A 359 -15.30 4.37 10.87
N ASP A 360 -15.41 3.41 11.77
CA ASP A 360 -16.32 2.27 11.60
C ASP A 360 -16.87 1.79 12.94
N ARG A 361 -18.08 1.28 12.92
CA ARG A 361 -18.71 0.57 14.00
C ARG A 361 -19.15 -0.78 13.49
N ILE A 362 -18.48 -1.82 13.96
CA ILE A 362 -18.68 -3.20 13.48
C ILE A 362 -19.31 -4.02 14.61
N ARG A 363 -20.41 -4.67 14.31
CA ARG A 363 -21.05 -5.64 15.21
C ARG A 363 -20.80 -7.05 14.73
N ARG A 364 -20.58 -7.94 15.67
CA ARG A 364 -20.45 -9.37 15.41
C ARG A 364 -21.15 -10.16 16.50
N GLU A 365 -21.75 -11.28 16.11
CA GLU A 365 -22.36 -12.25 17.00
C GLU A 365 -21.81 -13.63 16.65
N GLY A 366 -21.62 -14.45 17.65
CA GLY A 366 -21.16 -15.81 17.45
C GLY A 366 -21.50 -16.68 18.65
N SER A 367 -21.72 -17.95 18.40
CA SER A 367 -21.92 -18.94 19.44
C SER A 367 -21.14 -20.21 19.14
N SER A 368 -20.73 -20.89 20.19
CA SER A 368 -20.11 -22.20 20.11
C SER A 368 -20.67 -23.13 21.16
N VAL A 369 -20.77 -24.39 20.81
CA VAL A 369 -21.15 -25.49 21.74
C VAL A 369 -20.10 -26.58 21.59
N GLY A 370 -19.44 -26.90 22.70
CA GLY A 370 -18.48 -27.99 22.79
C GLY A 370 -19.10 -29.13 23.58
N ASP A 371 -19.06 -30.34 23.04
CA ASP A 371 -19.47 -31.57 23.75
C ASP A 371 -18.22 -32.47 23.85
N GLN A 372 -17.67 -32.57 25.05
CA GLN A 372 -16.46 -33.34 25.31
C GLN A 372 -16.82 -34.64 26.07
N PHE A 373 -16.46 -35.76 25.48
CA PHE A 373 -16.60 -37.07 26.14
C PHE A 373 -15.44 -37.25 27.12
N VAL A 374 -15.74 -37.08 28.42
CA VAL A 374 -14.73 -37.21 29.51
C VAL A 374 -14.51 -38.69 29.84
N SER A 375 -15.58 -39.49 29.79
CA SER A 375 -15.57 -40.96 29.89
C SER A 375 -16.78 -41.53 29.16
N ASN A 376 -16.90 -42.86 29.10
CA ASN A 376 -18.06 -43.52 28.47
C ASN A 376 -19.42 -43.05 29.01
N ASP A 377 -19.44 -42.67 30.29
CA ASP A 377 -20.66 -42.30 31.03
C ASP A 377 -20.70 -40.84 31.45
N SER A 378 -19.80 -39.99 30.96
CA SER A 378 -19.71 -38.59 31.38
C SER A 378 -19.27 -37.67 30.22
N ARG A 379 -20.05 -36.60 30.04
CA ARG A 379 -19.81 -35.56 29.07
C ARG A 379 -19.68 -34.20 29.74
N LEU A 380 -18.82 -33.35 29.22
CA LEU A 380 -18.75 -31.94 29.57
C LEU A 380 -19.33 -31.13 28.37
N LEU A 381 -20.48 -30.55 28.63
CA LEU A 381 -21.13 -29.64 27.70
C LEU A 381 -20.71 -28.19 28.04
N ALA A 382 -20.12 -27.49 27.11
CA ALA A 382 -19.78 -26.08 27.24
C ALA A 382 -20.44 -25.30 26.13
N SER A 383 -21.15 -24.25 26.49
CA SER A 383 -21.78 -23.34 25.49
C SER A 383 -21.33 -21.92 25.75
N GLU A 384 -21.16 -21.20 24.66
CA GLU A 384 -20.77 -19.81 24.65
C GLU A 384 -21.57 -19.04 23.58
N ALA A 385 -22.12 -17.90 23.95
CA ALA A 385 -22.75 -16.96 23.02
C ALA A 385 -22.19 -15.57 23.30
N MET A 386 -21.63 -14.94 22.28
CA MET A 386 -20.98 -13.65 22.39
C MET A 386 -21.52 -12.65 21.38
N THR A 387 -21.68 -11.42 21.81
CA THR A 387 -21.90 -10.25 20.95
C THR A 387 -20.76 -9.27 21.11
N SER A 388 -20.31 -8.66 20.04
CA SER A 388 -19.24 -7.65 20.11
C SER A 388 -19.58 -6.42 19.29
N GLU A 389 -19.08 -5.28 19.76
CA GLU A 389 -19.09 -4.01 19.05
C GLU A 389 -17.67 -3.47 19.04
N THR A 390 -17.09 -3.36 17.84
CA THR A 390 -15.80 -2.72 17.61
C THR A 390 -16.03 -1.31 17.06
N LYS A 391 -15.44 -0.31 17.69
CA LYS A 391 -15.38 1.07 17.18
C LYS A 391 -13.97 1.36 16.71
N LEU A 392 -13.85 1.75 15.44
CA LEU A 392 -12.60 2.15 14.81
C LEU A 392 -12.62 3.64 14.54
N ASN A 393 -11.56 4.32 14.91
CA ASN A 393 -11.29 5.73 14.60
C ASN A 393 -9.81 5.86 14.30
N ASN A 394 -9.46 5.99 13.04
CA ASN A 394 -8.08 6.02 12.58
C ASN A 394 -7.83 7.30 11.78
N LEU A 395 -6.79 8.05 12.14
CA LEU A 395 -6.32 9.22 11.42
C LEU A 395 -4.88 9.00 10.97
N ASN A 396 -4.65 9.10 9.69
CA ASN A 396 -3.34 9.06 9.07
C ASN A 396 -3.05 10.39 8.37
N ILE A 397 -1.89 10.98 8.66
CA ILE A 397 -1.40 12.20 8.03
C ILE A 397 0.00 11.92 7.51
N GLN A 398 0.25 12.22 6.24
CA GLN A 398 1.55 12.04 5.62
C GLN A 398 1.94 13.27 4.81
N GLY A 399 3.02 13.92 5.23
CA GLY A 399 3.68 14.99 4.48
C GLY A 399 4.87 14.47 3.72
N ARG A 400 5.06 14.87 2.48
CA ARG A 400 6.18 14.45 1.64
C ARG A 400 6.84 15.64 0.93
N TYR A 401 8.16 15.64 0.98
CA TYR A 401 9.03 16.41 0.11
C TYR A 401 9.82 15.43 -0.76
N ASN A 402 9.83 15.64 -2.08
CA ASN A 402 10.60 14.82 -3.01
C ASN A 402 11.25 15.73 -4.06
N ARG A 403 12.58 15.71 -4.13
CA ARG A 403 13.35 16.32 -5.21
C ARG A 403 14.05 15.23 -6.00
N ASN A 404 13.64 15.03 -7.24
CA ASN A 404 14.15 13.99 -8.13
C ASN A 404 14.77 14.64 -9.38
N ALA A 405 16.05 14.98 -9.29
CA ALA A 405 16.79 15.66 -10.34
C ALA A 405 17.91 14.76 -10.91
N PRO A 406 18.40 15.00 -12.14
CA PRO A 406 19.48 14.19 -12.71
C PRO A 406 20.77 14.23 -11.91
N ASN A 407 21.01 15.28 -11.11
CA ASN A 407 22.22 15.47 -10.30
C ASN A 407 22.07 15.07 -8.82
N GLY A 408 20.89 14.62 -8.43
CA GLY A 408 20.65 14.18 -7.04
C GLY A 408 19.20 13.92 -6.72
N PHE A 409 19.00 13.03 -5.76
CA PHE A 409 17.71 12.68 -5.22
C PHE A 409 17.65 13.04 -3.75
N VAL A 410 16.53 13.60 -3.30
CA VAL A 410 16.21 13.84 -1.89
C VAL A 410 14.74 13.54 -1.67
N ALA A 411 14.45 12.71 -0.71
CA ALA A 411 13.08 12.45 -0.25
C ALA A 411 13.00 12.60 1.26
N ASN A 412 11.95 13.25 1.75
CA ASN A 412 11.61 13.27 3.17
C ASN A 412 10.11 12.99 3.33
N VAL A 413 9.78 12.10 4.25
CA VAL A 413 8.41 11.72 4.56
C VAL A 413 8.20 11.80 6.06
N LEU A 414 7.29 12.64 6.49
CA LEU A 414 6.78 12.71 7.85
C LEU A 414 5.41 12.01 7.88
N LYS A 415 5.23 11.08 8.81
CA LYS A 415 4.02 10.29 8.96
C LYS A 415 3.53 10.35 10.40
N VAL A 416 2.25 10.63 10.57
CA VAL A 416 1.54 10.58 11.85
C VAL A 416 0.36 9.63 11.69
N ASP A 417 0.37 8.54 12.46
CA ASP A 417 -0.72 7.59 12.54
C ASP A 417 -1.26 7.59 13.96
N THR A 418 -2.53 7.88 14.13
CA THR A 418 -3.19 7.78 15.44
C THR A 418 -4.52 7.09 15.30
N HIS A 419 -4.87 6.30 16.31
CA HIS A 419 -6.18 5.71 16.42
C HIS A 419 -6.63 5.69 17.89
N TRP A 420 -7.94 5.72 18.09
CA TRP A 420 -8.61 5.57 19.39
C TRP A 420 -9.75 4.56 19.25
N ASN A 421 -9.33 3.33 19.09
CA ASN A 421 -10.21 2.20 18.85
C ASN A 421 -10.67 1.59 20.17
N SER A 422 -11.87 1.02 20.19
CA SER A 422 -12.36 0.27 21.34
C SER A 422 -13.19 -0.93 20.92
N ASP A 423 -13.18 -1.96 21.77
CA ASP A 423 -13.97 -3.17 21.63
C ASP A 423 -14.84 -3.37 22.88
N ARG A 424 -16.11 -3.70 22.69
CA ARG A 424 -17.03 -4.13 23.74
C ARG A 424 -17.52 -5.51 23.41
N VAL A 425 -17.47 -6.42 24.38
CA VAL A 425 -17.95 -7.79 24.24
C VAL A 425 -18.83 -8.15 25.41
N ASP A 426 -19.99 -8.73 25.12
CA ASP A 426 -20.89 -9.32 26.10
C ASP A 426 -21.04 -10.80 25.76
N GLY A 427 -20.71 -11.67 26.70
CA GLY A 427 -20.70 -13.11 26.52
C GLY A 427 -21.49 -13.82 27.62
N LEU A 428 -22.28 -14.81 27.23
CA LEU A 428 -22.91 -15.80 28.15
C LEU A 428 -22.17 -17.12 28.00
N LEU A 429 -21.66 -17.64 29.09
CA LEU A 429 -20.93 -18.88 29.17
C LEU A 429 -21.64 -19.83 30.12
N ALA A 430 -21.93 -21.04 29.64
CA ALA A 430 -22.44 -22.09 30.50
C ALA A 430 -21.63 -23.38 30.33
N SER A 431 -21.33 -24.05 31.41
CA SER A 431 -20.68 -25.36 31.37
C SER A 431 -21.29 -26.31 32.41
N GLU A 432 -21.61 -27.48 31.94
CA GLU A 432 -22.19 -28.53 32.79
C GLU A 432 -21.59 -29.90 32.47
N ARG A 433 -21.48 -30.72 33.48
CA ARG A 433 -21.14 -32.14 33.33
C ARG A 433 -22.40 -32.97 33.41
N THR A 434 -22.64 -33.79 32.42
CA THR A 434 -23.79 -34.69 32.34
C THR A 434 -23.35 -36.16 32.47
N GLY A 435 -24.26 -37.05 32.86
CA GLY A 435 -23.96 -38.48 33.07
C GLY A 435 -23.60 -38.84 34.50
N ALA A 436 -22.63 -39.74 34.69
CA ALA A 436 -22.13 -40.09 36.02
C ALA A 436 -21.50 -38.89 36.72
N ASN A 437 -21.99 -38.55 37.90
CA ASN A 437 -21.61 -37.36 38.67
C ASN A 437 -21.92 -36.03 37.95
N PRO A 438 -23.19 -35.70 37.70
CA PRO A 438 -23.55 -34.46 37.05
C PRO A 438 -23.14 -33.27 37.94
N ALA A 439 -22.61 -32.21 37.30
CA ALA A 439 -22.23 -30.98 37.95
C ALA A 439 -22.42 -29.78 37.03
N ASN A 440 -22.95 -28.69 37.58
CA ASN A 440 -22.99 -27.41 36.87
C ASN A 440 -21.75 -26.60 37.30
N TYR A 441 -20.83 -26.37 36.38
CA TYR A 441 -19.57 -25.68 36.66
C TYR A 441 -19.67 -24.17 36.53
N GLY A 442 -20.72 -23.63 35.91
CA GLY A 442 -20.92 -22.20 35.83
C GLY A 442 -21.94 -21.81 34.78
N ASN A 443 -22.61 -20.72 35.09
CA ASN A 443 -23.39 -19.95 34.18
C ASN A 443 -22.99 -18.49 34.45
N ASN A 444 -22.14 -17.94 33.58
CA ASN A 444 -21.50 -16.66 33.79
C ASN A 444 -21.80 -15.70 32.66
N ARG A 445 -22.05 -14.46 33.01
CA ARG A 445 -22.01 -13.35 32.03
C ARG A 445 -20.66 -12.66 32.11
N VAL A 446 -19.97 -12.54 30.99
CA VAL A 446 -18.67 -11.88 30.89
C VAL A 446 -18.82 -10.64 30.03
N ARG A 447 -18.47 -9.48 30.57
CA ARG A 447 -18.44 -8.21 29.90
C ARG A 447 -16.99 -7.76 29.77
N GLN A 448 -16.57 -7.42 28.54
CA GLN A 448 -15.23 -6.92 28.27
C GLN A 448 -15.31 -5.56 27.61
N HIS A 449 -14.47 -4.64 28.06
CA HIS A 449 -14.25 -3.36 27.41
C HIS A 449 -12.75 -3.16 27.24
N PHE A 450 -12.32 -3.03 25.98
CA PHE A 450 -10.92 -2.87 25.62
C PHE A 450 -10.72 -1.56 24.86
N ASP A 451 -10.11 -0.60 25.53
CA ASP A 451 -9.64 0.64 24.90
C ASP A 451 -8.21 0.45 24.41
N ARG A 452 -7.99 0.76 23.12
CA ARG A 452 -6.70 0.55 22.45
C ARG A 452 -6.29 1.77 21.59
N PRO A 453 -6.05 2.92 22.22
CA PRO A 453 -5.50 4.06 21.53
C PRO A 453 -4.04 3.84 21.14
N GLN A 454 -3.61 4.50 20.08
CA GLN A 454 -2.21 4.53 19.65
C GLN A 454 -1.89 5.86 19.00
N LEU A 455 -0.70 6.36 19.27
CA LEU A 455 -0.08 7.44 18.51
C LEU A 455 1.25 6.94 17.98
N SER A 456 1.52 7.12 16.70
CA SER A 456 2.85 6.95 16.14
C SER A 456 3.25 8.10 15.24
N VAL A 457 4.49 8.52 15.35
CA VAL A 457 5.11 9.57 14.55
C VAL A 457 6.42 9.04 14.00
N SER A 458 6.63 9.13 12.70
CA SER A 458 7.89 8.75 12.08
C SER A 458 8.31 9.74 11.01
N ASN A 459 9.63 9.93 10.90
CA ASN A 459 10.23 10.68 9.81
C ASN A 459 11.25 9.82 9.09
N THR A 460 11.25 9.89 7.78
CA THR A 460 12.21 9.19 6.93
C THR A 460 12.83 10.17 5.95
N PHE A 461 14.12 10.21 5.94
CA PHE A 461 14.93 11.01 5.04
C PHE A 461 15.80 10.10 4.18
N ASN A 462 15.80 10.33 2.87
CA ASN A 462 16.64 9.61 1.93
C ASN A 462 17.31 10.60 0.97
N THR A 463 18.59 10.43 0.70
CA THR A 463 19.32 11.21 -0.32
C THR A 463 20.31 10.33 -1.07
N ILE A 464 20.33 10.50 -2.38
CA ILE A 464 21.28 9.83 -3.27
C ILE A 464 22.05 10.90 -4.03
N ARG A 465 23.37 10.76 -4.08
CA ARG A 465 24.29 11.69 -4.74
C ARG A 465 25.29 10.94 -5.61
N ASN A 466 25.67 11.55 -6.71
CA ASN A 466 26.80 11.08 -7.49
C ASN A 466 28.10 11.72 -6.98
N ILE A 467 29.12 10.89 -6.77
CA ILE A 467 30.49 11.29 -6.50
C ILE A 467 31.33 10.75 -7.65
N GLY A 468 31.50 11.58 -8.69
CA GLY A 468 32.08 11.14 -9.96
C GLY A 468 31.18 10.10 -10.65
N LYS A 469 31.76 8.94 -10.97
CA LYS A 469 31.04 7.79 -11.55
C LYS A 469 30.31 6.94 -10.51
N ASN A 470 30.61 7.13 -9.23
CA ASN A 470 30.09 6.32 -8.14
C ASN A 470 28.85 6.96 -7.51
N THR A 471 28.14 6.18 -6.72
CA THR A 471 26.91 6.61 -6.08
C THR A 471 27.07 6.53 -4.57
N PHE A 472 26.72 7.60 -3.88
CA PHE A 472 26.59 7.67 -2.44
C PHE A 472 25.10 7.76 -2.09
N ASP A 473 24.69 6.96 -1.16
CA ASP A 473 23.33 6.94 -0.65
C ASP A 473 23.34 7.08 0.88
N LEU A 474 22.39 7.83 1.41
CA LEU A 474 22.18 7.99 2.84
C LEU A 474 20.69 7.91 3.13
N HIS A 475 20.34 7.03 4.04
CA HIS A 475 18.99 6.83 4.54
C HIS A 475 18.98 6.99 6.06
N PHE A 476 18.06 7.80 6.55
CA PHE A 476 17.80 7.98 7.97
C PHE A 476 16.30 7.87 8.22
N SER A 477 15.91 7.09 9.22
CA SER A 477 14.52 7.01 9.65
C SER A 477 14.49 6.94 11.17
N ALA A 478 13.58 7.69 11.77
CA ALA A 478 13.33 7.63 13.21
C ALA A 478 11.83 7.76 13.49
N GLY A 479 11.41 7.19 14.60
CA GLY A 479 10.01 7.28 14.99
C GLY A 479 9.78 6.87 16.44
N TYR A 480 8.61 7.26 16.91
CA TYR A 480 8.08 6.95 18.24
C TYR A 480 6.65 6.48 18.11
N ALA A 481 6.31 5.45 18.87
CA ALA A 481 4.93 5.01 19.04
C ALA A 481 4.62 4.78 20.51
N HIS A 482 3.39 5.11 20.88
CA HIS A 482 2.85 4.96 22.22
C HIS A 482 1.48 4.31 22.13
N ARG A 483 1.25 3.30 22.99
CA ARG A 483 -0.01 2.54 23.03
C ARG A 483 -0.41 2.30 24.49
N PRO A 484 -1.24 3.17 25.08
CA PRO A 484 -1.84 2.96 26.40
C PRO A 484 -3.15 2.17 26.25
N ASN A 485 -3.12 0.88 26.48
CA ASN A 485 -4.29 0.01 26.35
C ASN A 485 -4.85 -0.36 27.72
N THR A 486 -6.18 -0.44 27.83
CA THR A 486 -6.89 -0.84 29.04
C THR A 486 -7.93 -1.89 28.72
N LEU A 487 -7.84 -3.05 29.32
CA LEU A 487 -8.84 -4.11 29.24
C LEU A 487 -9.57 -4.22 30.60
N THR A 488 -10.85 -3.87 30.63
CA THR A 488 -11.72 -4.10 31.78
C THR A 488 -12.59 -5.33 31.52
N VAL A 489 -12.62 -6.23 32.47
CA VAL A 489 -13.42 -7.47 32.44
C VAL A 489 -14.32 -7.54 33.67
N GLY A 490 -15.61 -7.67 33.44
CA GLY A 490 -16.60 -7.98 34.49
C GLY A 490 -17.10 -9.41 34.32
N VAL A 491 -17.09 -10.18 35.37
CA VAL A 491 -17.63 -11.56 35.41
C VAL A 491 -18.72 -11.65 36.46
N ASP A 492 -19.95 -11.88 36.00
CA ASP A 492 -21.11 -12.11 36.88
C ASP A 492 -21.44 -13.60 36.89
N SER A 493 -21.33 -14.23 38.03
CA SER A 493 -21.79 -15.61 38.22
C SER A 493 -23.30 -15.63 38.42
N LEU A 494 -24.03 -16.15 37.45
CA LEU A 494 -25.49 -16.20 37.49
C LEU A 494 -26.01 -17.29 38.45
N LEU A 495 -25.15 -18.24 38.85
CA LEU A 495 -25.48 -19.27 39.81
C LEU A 495 -25.27 -18.82 41.27
N GLN A 496 -24.18 -18.05 41.49
CA GLN A 496 -23.77 -17.67 42.84
C GLN A 496 -24.20 -16.25 43.22
N GLY A 497 -24.66 -15.45 42.22
CA GLY A 497 -25.01 -14.04 42.39
C GLY A 497 -23.80 -13.17 42.75
N THR A 498 -22.58 -13.61 42.45
CA THR A 498 -21.35 -12.85 42.69
C THR A 498 -20.90 -12.12 41.43
N SER A 499 -20.29 -10.96 41.61
CA SER A 499 -19.70 -10.17 40.55
C SER A 499 -18.25 -9.84 40.86
N THR A 500 -17.36 -10.02 39.90
CA THR A 500 -15.95 -9.64 39.99
C THR A 500 -15.58 -8.79 38.82
N ALA A 501 -14.64 -7.88 39.02
CA ALA A 501 -14.12 -7.04 37.95
C ALA A 501 -12.59 -6.96 38.03
N TYR A 502 -11.96 -6.95 36.85
CA TYR A 502 -10.51 -6.84 36.72
C TYR A 502 -10.20 -5.76 35.67
N THR A 503 -9.10 -5.04 35.86
CA THR A 503 -8.62 -4.07 34.89
C THR A 503 -7.13 -4.33 34.65
N GLN A 504 -6.79 -4.64 33.40
CA GLN A 504 -5.42 -4.77 32.93
C GLN A 504 -5.03 -3.54 32.14
N ASP A 505 -4.12 -2.77 32.68
CA ASP A 505 -3.46 -1.68 31.96
C ASP A 505 -2.15 -2.17 31.34
N VAL A 506 -1.93 -1.79 30.08
CA VAL A 506 -0.71 -2.08 29.32
C VAL A 506 -0.29 -0.81 28.60
N ASN A 507 0.69 -0.12 29.15
CA ASN A 507 1.25 1.09 28.58
C ASN A 507 2.59 0.76 27.91
N SER A 508 2.64 0.81 26.59
CA SER A 508 3.83 0.46 25.83
C SER A 508 4.35 1.60 24.96
N HIS A 509 5.67 1.69 24.88
CA HIS A 509 6.40 2.66 24.10
C HIS A 509 7.36 1.95 23.16
N HIS A 510 7.51 2.47 21.95
CA HIS A 510 8.53 2.03 21.02
C HIS A 510 9.20 3.24 20.38
N ILE A 511 10.49 3.36 20.57
CA ILE A 511 11.35 4.31 19.88
C ILE A 511 12.22 3.51 18.92
N ALA A 512 12.21 3.85 17.65
CA ALA A 512 13.07 3.21 16.66
C ALA A 512 13.82 4.25 15.85
N ALA A 513 15.10 3.98 15.59
CA ALA A 513 15.93 4.78 14.69
C ALA A 513 16.76 3.86 13.80
N SER A 514 16.94 4.25 12.55
CA SER A 514 17.77 3.55 11.57
C SER A 514 18.55 4.56 10.75
N PHE A 515 19.83 4.36 10.69
CA PHE A 515 20.76 5.09 9.83
C PHE A 515 21.46 4.10 8.92
N ASN A 516 21.43 4.35 7.62
CA ASN A 516 22.13 3.54 6.63
C ASN A 516 22.83 4.46 5.65
N THR A 517 24.07 4.16 5.34
CA THR A 517 24.80 4.82 4.27
C THR A 517 25.56 3.81 3.46
N SER A 518 25.63 4.02 2.16
CA SER A 518 26.40 3.18 1.27
C SER A 518 27.13 3.98 0.20
N TYR A 519 28.28 3.47 -0.17
CA TYR A 519 29.07 3.96 -1.28
C TYR A 519 29.24 2.83 -2.30
N ALA A 520 28.69 3.03 -3.49
CA ALA A 520 28.72 2.04 -4.55
C ALA A 520 29.75 2.43 -5.62
N ILE A 521 30.74 1.55 -5.82
CA ILE A 521 31.78 1.66 -6.85
C ILE A 521 31.33 0.81 -8.04
N ARG A 522 31.35 1.40 -9.23
CA ARG A 522 31.05 0.70 -10.48
C ARG A 522 32.31 0.47 -11.29
N VAL A 523 32.52 -0.78 -11.70
CA VAL A 523 33.60 -1.17 -12.57
C VAL A 523 33.01 -1.70 -13.89
N GLY A 524 33.10 -0.88 -14.93
CA GLY A 524 32.38 -1.13 -16.17
C GLY A 524 30.86 -1.03 -15.98
N GLN A 525 30.10 -1.72 -16.83
CA GLN A 525 28.65 -1.75 -16.78
C GLN A 525 28.08 -2.92 -15.93
N ARG A 526 28.93 -3.88 -15.57
CA ARG A 526 28.49 -5.18 -15.02
C ARG A 526 28.81 -5.40 -13.55
N PHE A 527 29.86 -4.76 -13.03
CA PHE A 527 30.30 -4.97 -11.64
C PHE A 527 29.93 -3.79 -10.76
N ARG A 528 29.36 -4.09 -9.59
CA ARG A 528 29.05 -3.12 -8.55
C ARG A 528 29.55 -3.64 -7.21
N PHE A 529 30.38 -2.85 -6.54
CA PHE A 529 30.85 -3.06 -5.19
C PHE A 529 30.24 -2.01 -4.27
N SER A 530 29.53 -2.43 -3.25
CA SER A 530 28.89 -1.50 -2.31
C SER A 530 29.46 -1.74 -0.92
N TYR A 531 29.87 -0.66 -0.29
CA TYR A 531 30.36 -0.61 1.09
C TYR A 531 29.43 0.29 1.89
N GLY A 532 28.89 -0.20 2.98
CA GLY A 532 27.93 0.54 3.78
C GLY A 532 28.16 0.40 5.27
N VAL A 533 27.67 1.40 5.99
CA VAL A 533 27.55 1.37 7.44
C VAL A 533 26.08 1.55 7.76
N SER A 534 25.56 0.70 8.64
CA SER A 534 24.22 0.89 9.19
C SER A 534 24.27 0.88 10.72
N ALA A 535 23.35 1.66 11.31
CA ALA A 535 23.11 1.65 12.74
C ALA A 535 21.60 1.63 12.97
N THR A 536 21.13 0.74 13.83
CA THR A 536 19.73 0.68 14.24
C THR A 536 19.62 0.65 15.75
N ALA A 537 18.60 1.30 16.27
CA ALA A 537 18.23 1.27 17.66
C ALA A 537 16.72 1.03 17.77
N ASN A 538 16.32 0.10 18.62
CA ASN A 538 14.94 -0.12 19.00
C ASN A 538 14.85 -0.17 20.52
N LEU A 539 14.05 0.71 21.10
CA LEU A 539 13.84 0.82 22.53
C LEU A 539 12.36 0.55 22.81
N HIS A 540 12.10 -0.53 23.55
CA HIS A 540 10.77 -0.94 23.93
C HIS A 540 10.58 -0.78 25.42
N GLY A 541 9.68 0.10 25.83
CA GLY A 541 9.23 0.26 27.20
C GLY A 541 7.86 -0.35 27.38
N ILE A 542 7.66 -1.06 28.49
CA ILE A 542 6.34 -1.60 28.87
C ILE A 542 6.11 -1.42 30.37
N VAL A 543 4.98 -0.82 30.69
CA VAL A 543 4.47 -0.74 32.06
C VAL A 543 3.10 -1.40 32.07
N THR A 544 2.89 -2.36 32.98
CA THR A 544 1.60 -3.04 33.10
C THR A 544 1.19 -3.15 34.55
N ASP A 545 -0.12 -3.06 34.78
CA ASP A 545 -0.73 -3.26 36.07
C ASP A 545 -2.05 -4.01 35.93
N LEU A 546 -2.38 -4.85 36.93
CA LEU A 546 -3.62 -5.61 36.98
C LEU A 546 -4.33 -5.37 38.30
N ASP A 547 -5.43 -4.66 38.24
CA ASP A 547 -6.30 -4.39 39.40
C ASP A 547 -7.45 -5.36 39.48
N GLY A 548 -7.93 -5.57 40.74
CA GLY A 548 -9.11 -6.37 41.03
C GLY A 548 -8.87 -7.89 41.10
N PHE A 549 -7.63 -8.35 40.89
CA PHE A 549 -7.26 -9.75 40.94
C PHE A 549 -6.21 -10.00 42.04
N THR A 550 -6.47 -10.93 42.92
CA THR A 550 -5.50 -11.39 43.93
C THR A 550 -4.89 -12.69 43.43
N PRO A 551 -3.61 -12.69 43.02
CA PRO A 551 -2.96 -13.90 42.52
C PRO A 551 -2.70 -14.89 43.68
N PRO A 552 -2.60 -16.19 43.39
CA PRO A 552 -1.98 -17.16 44.32
C PRO A 552 -0.55 -16.70 44.66
N ALA A 553 -0.10 -16.97 45.88
CA ALA A 553 1.21 -16.50 46.36
C ALA A 553 2.40 -16.90 45.46
N GLU A 554 2.28 -18.00 44.75
CA GLU A 554 3.28 -18.51 43.79
C GLU A 554 3.38 -17.67 42.51
N HIS A 555 2.38 -16.80 42.21
CA HIS A 555 2.29 -16.01 40.99
C HIS A 555 2.09 -14.50 41.27
N ALA A 556 2.65 -14.03 42.40
CA ALA A 556 2.40 -12.69 42.93
C ALA A 556 2.80 -11.51 42.06
N GLN A 557 3.55 -11.72 40.98
CA GLN A 557 4.07 -10.63 40.15
C GLN A 557 3.23 -10.45 38.89
N LEU A 558 2.23 -9.59 38.97
CA LEU A 558 1.30 -9.26 37.89
C LEU A 558 1.61 -7.92 37.20
N SER A 559 2.65 -7.24 37.64
CA SER A 559 3.03 -5.94 37.08
C SER A 559 4.41 -6.01 36.39
N ASN A 560 4.59 -5.15 35.42
CA ASN A 560 5.85 -4.94 34.70
C ASN A 560 6.19 -3.45 34.64
N ASP A 561 7.46 -3.10 34.79
CA ASP A 561 8.05 -1.79 34.47
C ASP A 561 9.45 -2.06 33.96
N LEU A 562 9.58 -2.21 32.66
CA LEU A 562 10.85 -2.58 32.05
C LEU A 562 11.09 -1.88 30.71
N TRP A 563 12.38 -1.75 30.40
CA TRP A 563 12.87 -1.38 29.08
C TRP A 563 13.71 -2.51 28.50
N TYR A 564 13.41 -2.85 27.27
CA TYR A 564 14.21 -3.77 26.48
C TYR A 564 14.71 -3.05 25.23
N ASN A 565 16.03 -2.93 25.11
CA ASN A 565 16.62 -2.17 24.04
C ASN A 565 17.52 -3.04 23.17
N THR A 566 17.51 -2.80 21.87
CA THR A 566 18.41 -3.44 20.92
C THR A 566 19.11 -2.38 20.10
N TYR A 567 20.42 -2.58 19.93
CA TYR A 567 21.27 -1.74 19.13
C TYR A 567 22.04 -2.62 18.16
N CYS A 568 22.12 -2.24 16.91
CA CYS A 568 22.92 -2.94 15.92
C CYS A 568 23.75 -1.92 15.12
N VAL A 569 25.05 -2.15 15.03
CA VAL A 569 25.93 -1.44 14.11
C VAL A 569 26.50 -2.46 13.15
N ALA A 570 26.32 -2.23 11.85
CA ALA A 570 26.78 -3.16 10.83
C ALA A 570 27.68 -2.50 9.81
N LEU A 571 28.70 -3.25 9.41
CA LEU A 571 29.49 -3.00 8.20
C LEU A 571 28.97 -3.93 7.12
N ALA A 572 28.36 -3.38 6.09
CA ALA A 572 27.78 -4.14 4.99
C ALA A 572 28.68 -4.05 3.76
N GLN A 573 29.01 -5.20 3.19
CA GLN A 573 29.73 -5.29 1.93
C GLN A 573 28.91 -6.12 0.98
N THR A 574 28.71 -5.61 -0.26
CA THR A 574 27.97 -6.33 -1.29
C THR A 574 28.74 -6.26 -2.60
N TYR A 575 28.90 -7.40 -3.22
CA TYR A 575 29.57 -7.59 -4.49
C TYR A 575 28.56 -8.11 -5.49
N LYS A 576 28.33 -7.38 -6.58
CA LYS A 576 27.33 -7.74 -7.60
C LYS A 576 27.96 -7.80 -8.97
N TYR A 577 27.56 -8.84 -9.72
CA TYR A 577 27.74 -8.91 -11.16
C TYR A 577 26.36 -8.98 -11.81
N GLU A 578 26.11 -8.16 -12.80
CA GLU A 578 24.77 -7.95 -13.34
C GLU A 578 24.83 -7.75 -14.85
N THR A 579 23.95 -8.46 -15.55
CA THR A 579 23.66 -8.29 -16.98
C THR A 579 22.14 -8.26 -17.17
N PRO A 580 21.58 -7.90 -18.33
CA PRO A 580 20.14 -7.92 -18.54
C PRO A 580 19.45 -9.25 -18.18
N ASN A 581 20.16 -10.36 -18.33
CA ASN A 581 19.58 -11.70 -18.14
C ASN A 581 20.17 -12.48 -16.96
N PHE A 582 21.21 -11.97 -16.32
CA PHE A 582 21.89 -12.68 -15.24
C PHE A 582 22.35 -11.73 -14.15
N TYR A 583 22.09 -12.12 -12.91
CA TYR A 583 22.51 -11.43 -11.70
C TYR A 583 23.13 -12.44 -10.73
N ILE A 584 24.23 -12.07 -10.11
CA ILE A 584 24.79 -12.74 -8.94
C ILE A 584 25.25 -11.71 -7.91
N GLY A 585 24.88 -11.91 -6.65
CA GLY A 585 25.22 -11.02 -5.55
C GLY A 585 25.72 -11.79 -4.33
N LEU A 586 26.85 -11.35 -3.77
CA LEU A 586 27.41 -11.82 -2.51
C LEU A 586 27.33 -10.70 -1.48
N GLY A 587 26.66 -10.94 -0.37
CA GLY A 587 26.61 -10.07 0.79
C GLY A 587 27.43 -10.63 1.94
N VAL A 588 28.26 -9.80 2.57
CA VAL A 588 29.12 -10.18 3.72
C VAL A 588 29.01 -9.15 4.84
N PRO A 589 27.83 -8.99 5.49
CA PRO A 589 27.64 -8.07 6.60
C PRO A 589 28.31 -8.60 7.87
N LEU A 590 28.91 -7.68 8.63
CA LEU A 590 29.43 -7.90 9.97
C LEU A 590 28.67 -6.98 10.90
N GLU A 591 28.00 -7.54 11.93
CA GLU A 591 27.09 -6.82 12.80
C GLU A 591 27.51 -6.94 14.27
N LEU A 592 27.65 -5.81 14.94
CA LEU A 592 27.74 -5.73 16.39
C LEU A 592 26.33 -5.48 16.93
N TYR A 593 25.76 -6.50 17.55
CA TYR A 593 24.41 -6.50 18.08
C TYR A 593 24.43 -6.51 19.61
N THR A 594 23.79 -5.51 20.23
CA THR A 594 23.71 -5.37 21.68
C THR A 594 22.24 -5.37 22.10
N GLN A 595 21.93 -6.13 23.15
CA GLN A 595 20.65 -6.15 23.83
C GLN A 595 20.83 -5.72 25.27
N THR A 596 19.90 -4.94 25.82
CA THR A 596 19.85 -4.59 27.23
C THR A 596 18.44 -4.75 27.77
N LEU A 597 18.33 -5.31 28.94
CA LEU A 597 17.10 -5.36 29.74
C LEU A 597 17.30 -4.57 31.03
N ASP A 598 16.31 -3.75 31.37
CA ASP A 598 16.23 -3.02 32.63
C ASP A 598 14.80 -3.21 33.18
N ASP A 599 14.65 -4.17 34.13
CA ASP A 599 13.39 -4.47 34.81
C ASP A 599 13.43 -3.86 36.20
N LYS A 600 12.73 -2.75 36.37
CA LYS A 600 12.75 -1.99 37.64
C LYS A 600 12.05 -2.69 38.78
N ILE A 601 11.00 -3.47 38.49
CA ILE A 601 10.24 -4.18 39.53
C ILE A 601 11.09 -5.30 40.13
N ARG A 602 11.87 -5.99 39.30
CA ARG A 602 12.69 -7.13 39.73
C ARG A 602 14.13 -6.78 40.04
N ASN A 603 14.48 -5.50 39.80
CA ASN A 603 15.83 -4.99 39.92
C ASN A 603 16.83 -5.85 39.11
N ASP A 604 16.39 -6.24 37.90
CA ASP A 604 17.17 -7.08 36.99
C ASP A 604 17.69 -6.21 35.84
N GLN A 605 18.98 -6.07 35.78
CA GLN A 605 19.67 -5.26 34.78
C GLN A 605 20.77 -6.10 34.15
N HIS A 606 20.59 -6.46 32.89
CA HIS A 606 21.62 -7.21 32.17
C HIS A 606 21.65 -6.86 30.69
N GLY A 607 22.74 -7.21 30.03
CA GLY A 607 22.90 -6.97 28.60
C GLY A 607 23.87 -7.95 27.96
N TYR A 608 23.68 -8.15 26.67
CA TYR A 608 24.49 -9.05 25.87
C TYR A 608 24.94 -8.35 24.59
N THR A 609 26.21 -8.59 24.23
CA THR A 609 26.76 -8.09 22.97
C THR A 609 27.26 -9.27 22.14
N HIS A 610 26.86 -9.32 20.87
CA HIS A 610 27.22 -10.37 19.95
C HIS A 610 27.83 -9.76 18.68
N LEU A 611 28.93 -10.35 18.22
CA LEU A 611 29.44 -10.13 16.88
C LEU A 611 28.82 -11.19 15.96
N LEU A 612 28.05 -10.75 14.97
CA LEU A 612 27.28 -11.58 14.08
C LEU A 612 27.78 -11.44 12.65
N PHE A 613 27.76 -12.55 11.91
CA PHE A 613 28.17 -12.58 10.52
C PHE A 613 27.10 -13.33 9.73
N PHE A 614 26.47 -12.66 8.75
CA PHE A 614 25.33 -13.17 7.99
C PHE A 614 25.59 -13.20 6.47
N PRO A 615 26.50 -14.03 5.96
CA PRO A 615 26.77 -14.09 4.54
C PRO A 615 25.54 -14.56 3.77
N SER A 616 25.33 -13.94 2.60
CA SER A 616 24.26 -14.29 1.68
C SER A 616 24.76 -14.32 0.25
N LEU A 617 24.30 -15.30 -0.51
CA LEU A 617 24.53 -15.42 -1.94
C LEU A 617 23.18 -15.51 -2.65
N SER A 618 23.00 -14.75 -3.70
CA SER A 618 21.81 -14.78 -4.53
C SER A 618 22.19 -14.76 -6.00
N ALA A 619 21.48 -15.51 -6.82
CA ALA A 619 21.64 -15.51 -8.27
C ALA A 619 20.28 -15.62 -8.95
N ASN A 620 20.11 -14.83 -9.99
CA ASN A 620 18.92 -14.86 -10.85
C ASN A 620 19.40 -14.99 -12.31
N TRP A 621 18.80 -15.90 -13.04
CA TRP A 621 19.12 -16.10 -14.44
C TRP A 621 17.83 -16.25 -15.25
N SER A 622 17.58 -15.29 -16.12
CA SER A 622 16.51 -15.36 -17.13
C SER A 622 17.07 -16.02 -18.38
N ILE A 623 16.84 -17.32 -18.51
CA ILE A 623 17.39 -18.16 -19.62
C ILE A 623 16.59 -17.87 -20.90
N SER A 624 15.27 -17.73 -20.78
CA SER A 624 14.35 -17.35 -21.87
C SER A 624 13.19 -16.55 -21.32
N ARG A 625 12.23 -16.15 -22.16
CA ARG A 625 11.00 -15.50 -21.72
C ARG A 625 10.17 -16.36 -20.76
N ASP A 626 10.26 -17.68 -20.91
CA ASP A 626 9.41 -18.65 -20.21
C ASP A 626 10.19 -19.45 -19.14
N LEU A 627 11.52 -19.29 -19.08
CA LEU A 627 12.36 -20.03 -18.16
C LEU A 627 13.32 -19.12 -17.40
N TRP A 628 13.22 -19.13 -16.09
CA TRP A 628 14.17 -18.44 -15.23
C TRP A 628 14.53 -19.30 -14.01
N LEU A 629 15.72 -19.07 -13.50
CA LEU A 629 16.32 -19.75 -12.36
C LEU A 629 16.62 -18.73 -11.28
N ASN A 630 16.14 -18.99 -10.06
CA ASN A 630 16.56 -18.30 -8.84
C ASN A 630 17.31 -19.28 -7.94
N ALA A 631 18.46 -18.88 -7.47
CA ALA A 631 19.24 -19.61 -6.48
C ALA A 631 19.64 -18.67 -5.34
N GLY A 632 19.60 -19.17 -4.12
CA GLY A 632 19.99 -18.40 -2.95
C GLY A 632 20.55 -19.30 -1.85
N ALA A 633 21.56 -18.79 -1.16
CA ALA A 633 22.11 -19.37 0.06
C ALA A 633 22.29 -18.26 1.08
N ASN A 634 21.85 -18.46 2.30
CA ASN A 634 22.05 -17.51 3.38
C ASN A 634 22.29 -18.25 4.70
N TYR A 635 23.12 -17.63 5.51
CA TYR A 635 23.26 -18.00 6.93
C TYR A 635 22.64 -16.90 7.78
N SER A 636 21.79 -17.26 8.72
CA SER A 636 21.17 -16.34 9.66
C SER A 636 21.17 -16.93 11.08
N LYS A 637 21.23 -16.03 12.04
CA LYS A 637 21.06 -16.33 13.46
C LYS A 637 20.03 -15.37 14.02
N THR A 638 18.94 -15.91 14.54
CA THR A 638 17.92 -15.09 15.16
C THR A 638 18.34 -14.80 16.61
N VAL A 639 18.37 -13.54 16.96
CA VAL A 639 18.59 -13.09 18.34
C VAL A 639 17.21 -12.57 18.77
N GLY A 640 16.63 -13.18 19.76
CA GLY A 640 15.28 -13.02 20.34
C GLY A 640 14.37 -11.89 19.84
N ASP A 641 13.08 -12.06 19.95
CA ASP A 641 12.10 -11.02 19.60
C ASP A 641 12.06 -9.94 20.72
N PRO A 642 12.48 -8.69 20.43
CA PRO A 642 12.47 -7.61 21.42
C PRO A 642 11.05 -7.24 21.90
N GLY A 643 10.04 -7.45 21.07
CA GLY A 643 8.66 -7.02 21.36
C GLY A 643 7.92 -7.88 22.37
N GLY A 644 8.47 -9.03 22.75
CA GLY A 644 7.78 -10.01 23.56
C GLY A 644 8.39 -10.27 24.95
N ILE A 645 9.29 -9.42 25.44
CA ILE A 645 9.98 -9.66 26.71
C ILE A 645 9.26 -8.94 27.84
N TYR A 646 8.68 -9.72 28.75
CA TYR A 646 8.11 -9.25 30.01
C TYR A 646 8.12 -10.41 31.01
N SER A 647 8.56 -10.14 32.23
CA SER A 647 8.78 -11.17 33.24
C SER A 647 7.57 -11.38 34.13
N GLY A 648 6.70 -10.39 34.33
CA GLY A 648 5.46 -10.50 35.05
C GLY A 648 4.33 -11.06 34.19
N TYR A 649 3.33 -11.65 34.79
CA TYR A 649 2.15 -12.10 34.04
C TYR A 649 1.32 -10.91 33.57
N ILE A 650 0.79 -11.03 32.35
CA ILE A 650 -0.17 -10.09 31.78
C ILE A 650 -1.43 -10.87 31.43
N MET A 651 -2.60 -10.35 31.77
CA MET A 651 -3.88 -10.91 31.36
C MET A 651 -4.05 -10.65 29.85
N SER A 652 -3.86 -11.69 29.03
CA SER A 652 -4.01 -11.58 27.57
C SER A 652 -5.47 -11.46 27.13
N ASN A 653 -6.37 -12.08 27.88
CA ASN A 653 -7.82 -11.96 27.82
C ASN A 653 -8.41 -12.53 29.12
N TYR A 654 -9.72 -12.46 29.30
CA TYR A 654 -10.37 -12.94 30.55
C TYR A 654 -10.17 -14.43 30.89
N ARG A 655 -9.65 -15.24 29.95
CA ARG A 655 -9.38 -16.69 30.14
C ARG A 655 -7.92 -17.01 30.36
N ALA A 656 -7.01 -16.10 30.06
CA ALA A 656 -5.61 -16.45 29.97
C ALA A 656 -4.68 -15.35 30.48
N PHE A 657 -3.74 -15.78 31.30
CA PHE A 657 -2.56 -15.03 31.66
C PHE A 657 -1.37 -15.55 30.87
N GLN A 658 -0.50 -14.66 30.48
CA GLN A 658 0.74 -15.03 29.79
C GLN A 658 1.93 -14.24 30.34
N ARG A 659 3.08 -14.84 30.27
CA ARG A 659 4.36 -14.19 30.46
C ARG A 659 5.29 -14.63 29.33
N SER A 660 6.17 -13.77 28.94
CA SER A 660 7.21 -14.10 27.97
C SER A 660 8.56 -14.05 28.66
N TYR A 661 9.15 -15.20 28.83
CA TYR A 661 10.50 -15.33 29.36
C TYR A 661 11.43 -15.69 28.22
N VAL A 662 12.33 -14.80 27.88
CA VAL A 662 13.32 -15.05 26.82
C VAL A 662 14.64 -15.39 27.46
N GLU A 663 14.89 -16.69 27.62
CA GLU A 663 16.28 -17.14 27.60
C GLU A 663 16.88 -16.83 26.23
N GLN A 664 18.19 -16.58 26.18
CA GLN A 664 18.90 -16.32 24.93
C GLN A 664 18.54 -17.39 23.87
N LEU A 665 17.60 -17.06 22.99
CA LEU A 665 17.32 -17.89 21.84
C LEU A 665 18.55 -17.88 20.94
N ARG A 666 19.16 -19.04 20.74
CA ARG A 666 20.29 -19.24 19.85
C ARG A 666 19.92 -20.15 18.66
N PRO A 667 18.86 -19.90 17.89
CA PRO A 667 18.62 -20.67 16.69
C PRO A 667 19.70 -20.30 15.68
N ARG A 668 20.36 -21.32 15.15
CA ARG A 668 21.26 -21.19 13.99
C ARG A 668 20.52 -21.77 12.80
N ASN A 669 20.26 -20.95 11.81
CA ASN A 669 19.59 -21.36 10.61
C ASN A 669 20.51 -21.14 9.41
N ALA A 670 20.79 -22.20 8.66
CA ALA A 670 21.37 -22.11 7.33
C ALA A 670 20.32 -22.57 6.33
N MET A 671 20.02 -21.75 5.34
CA MET A 671 19.04 -22.05 4.31
C MET A 671 19.69 -21.93 2.93
N VAL A 672 19.51 -22.98 2.11
CA VAL A 672 19.80 -22.95 0.68
C VAL A 672 18.48 -23.16 -0.05
N SER A 673 18.13 -22.26 -0.95
CA SER A 673 16.92 -22.36 -1.76
C SER A 673 17.24 -22.25 -3.23
N VAL A 674 16.62 -23.11 -4.03
CA VAL A 674 16.67 -23.05 -5.50
C VAL A 674 15.23 -23.11 -6.00
N ARG A 675 14.84 -22.14 -6.82
CA ARG A 675 13.50 -22.09 -7.43
C ARG A 675 13.64 -22.05 -8.93
N PHE A 676 12.85 -22.90 -9.58
CA PHE A 676 12.64 -22.87 -11.03
C PHE A 676 11.23 -22.39 -11.30
N LYS A 677 11.05 -21.58 -12.31
CA LYS A 677 9.74 -21.30 -12.87
C LYS A 677 9.80 -21.55 -14.37
N LEU A 678 8.97 -22.48 -14.81
CA LEU A 678 8.55 -22.65 -16.19
C LEU A 678 7.17 -22.02 -16.31
N LEU A 679 7.00 -21.08 -17.22
CA LEU A 679 5.70 -20.47 -17.52
C LEU A 679 5.02 -21.24 -18.65
#